data_f905537ed694d4003dd8a2089cecbd6f
#
_entry.id   f905537ed694d4003dd8a2089cecbd6f
#
_cell.length_a   1.000
_cell.length_b   1.000
_cell.length_c   1.000
_cell.angle_alpha   90.00
_cell.angle_beta   90.00
_cell.angle_gamma   90.00
#
_symmetry.space_group_name_H-M   'P 1'
#
loop_
_entity.id
_entity.type
_entity.pdbx_description
1 polymer ?
#
loop_
_entity_poly.entity_id
_entity_poly.type
_entity_poly.pdbx_seq_one_letter_code
_entity_poly.pdbx_strand_id
1 'polypeptide(L)'
;MANYVTKPTATEATSSTGRVYWITGLSGAGKTTIGRELWRRLRADGRSVILLDGDVTREVIAEDLGHSTGHRRRSAMRNARLCRLLSNQGTDIVCTTISLFHEVQRWNRENIPGYCEIYLRVPLAELQRRDSKGIYAASSRGDLRDVVGLDVPAELPETPDLTLDNFGTLDRSSAVDMIWTECVMRDATGAARSVGTASFGTKAETLETLAPRLRTARVLPQARFSVTEWRADRARVLAKIAAKQWSSRPVIVRSSAQGEDGPTSSQAGRYDSVLGVLGGAQIAEAIEQVIATFANGSNGADQVFVQPMLEHVVMAGVAFSRPPSGGGPYYIVNYDDRSGRTDRVTGGIGDNLETFLCLKSRADACPPVLAPVIALVGELEDLFACTAIDVEFATDGDGQIYLLQVRRLSIERQEAITDAQVDTALADVARKVELLSRPHPFLHGSRSIFGVMPDWNPAEIIGLRPWPLSLSLYRELVTDAIWAYQRDNYGYQNLRSFPLLVSFHGLPYIDVRVSFNSFIPRDVPDDLAARLVNYYIDRLLAEPQLHDKVEFEIIFSCYTLDLPQRMSRLAESGFSQADVAELSGALRRLTNRIIHGEAALWRRDRAKIDLLAQRLPMVATAKIDKISRVYWLIEDCKRYGTLPFAGLARAGFIAVQLLQSFVAAGVISAEEHATFMTSVDTIGSRIGHDFAHLTKAEFLARYGHLRPGTYDILSPRYDEAPDLYFDWSGSRRSSSAQPRFTLSIEQLRRIEQLLKEHQLDIDVLSLIEFIKAGIEGREYAKFVFTRSLSDALSLIKQIGEEYGLSVEDCAYLDYDAIRTLYSESGSVSERLLDSIARGRQRHALTRTLVLPPVIAAPDEVFAFHLPPSQPNFITRKSVTAAVASVNDLPESFAGRILFVPSADPGFDWIFTRGISGFVTQFGGANSHMAIRAGELGIPAVIGAGETLYKRWQAAHKLCLDCTNQKVLLIA
;
A
#
# COMPACT_ATOMS: atom_id res chain seq x y z
N MET A 1 60.62 16.33 -3.29
CA MET A 1 61.42 15.58 -4.26
C MET A 1 60.70 14.34 -4.69
N ALA A 2 60.74 14.08 -6.00
CA ALA A 2 60.29 12.89 -6.70
C ALA A 2 58.78 12.74 -6.91
N ASN A 3 58.41 13.05 -8.14
CA ASN A 3 57.23 12.74 -8.86
C ASN A 3 56.75 11.26 -8.70
N TYR A 4 55.46 11.07 -8.43
CA TYR A 4 54.75 9.89 -8.91
C TYR A 4 53.48 10.34 -9.61
N VAL A 5 53.60 10.47 -10.91
CA VAL A 5 52.49 10.48 -11.84
C VAL A 5 52.24 9.02 -12.19
N THR A 6 51.26 8.38 -11.60
CA THR A 6 50.75 7.12 -12.08
C THR A 6 49.66 7.40 -13.12
N LYS A 7 49.91 6.97 -14.37
CA LYS A 7 48.88 6.88 -15.42
C LYS A 7 47.76 5.91 -14.94
N PRO A 8 46.49 6.28 -15.11
CA PRO A 8 45.40 5.32 -14.87
C PRO A 8 45.40 4.27 -15.96
N THR A 9 45.41 3.01 -15.57
CA THR A 9 45.17 1.84 -16.38
C THR A 9 43.70 1.85 -16.84
N ALA A 10 43.48 1.62 -18.13
CA ALA A 10 42.19 1.54 -18.77
C ALA A 10 41.41 0.32 -18.26
N THR A 11 40.43 0.54 -17.40
CA THR A 11 39.22 -0.26 -17.19
C THR A 11 38.28 0.53 -16.27
N GLU A 12 37.72 1.65 -16.77
CA GLU A 12 36.57 2.29 -16.11
C GLU A 12 35.39 2.31 -17.09
N ALA A 13 34.27 1.88 -16.56
CA ALA A 13 32.97 1.83 -17.19
C ALA A 13 32.66 3.12 -17.96
N THR A 14 32.00 3.00 -19.10
CA THR A 14 31.45 4.08 -19.92
C THR A 14 30.60 5.02 -19.07
N SER A 15 31.18 6.12 -18.57
CA SER A 15 30.43 7.20 -17.95
C SER A 15 29.63 7.88 -19.07
N SER A 16 28.29 7.84 -18.97
CA SER A 16 27.42 8.61 -19.85
C SER A 16 27.72 10.09 -19.70
N THR A 17 27.97 10.77 -20.82
CA THR A 17 28.14 12.24 -20.86
C THR A 17 26.85 12.91 -20.39
N GLY A 18 26.96 13.95 -19.53
CA GLY A 18 25.84 14.77 -19.11
C GLY A 18 25.24 15.59 -20.26
N ARG A 19 24.00 16.00 -20.10
CA ARG A 19 23.27 16.81 -21.09
C ARG A 19 23.41 18.30 -20.83
N VAL A 20 23.29 19.12 -21.89
CA VAL A 20 23.26 20.57 -21.78
C VAL A 20 21.93 21.11 -22.28
N TYR A 21 21.12 21.65 -21.37
CA TYR A 21 19.86 22.35 -21.67
C TYR A 21 20.19 23.85 -21.80
N TRP A 22 20.35 24.32 -23.04
CA TRP A 22 20.72 25.69 -23.35
C TRP A 22 19.49 26.55 -23.59
N ILE A 23 19.07 27.30 -22.54
CA ILE A 23 17.86 28.15 -22.59
C ILE A 23 18.26 29.55 -23.02
N THR A 24 17.85 29.95 -24.20
CA THR A 24 18.18 31.26 -24.81
C THR A 24 16.93 32.07 -25.14
N GLY A 25 17.12 33.37 -25.36
CA GLY A 25 16.07 34.36 -25.68
C GLY A 25 16.46 35.77 -25.24
N LEU A 26 15.68 36.77 -25.64
CA LEU A 26 15.92 38.17 -25.31
C LEU A 26 15.84 38.46 -23.80
N SER A 27 16.32 39.66 -23.39
CA SER A 27 16.21 40.11 -22.01
C SER A 27 14.73 40.15 -21.59
N GLY A 28 14.40 39.69 -20.38
CA GLY A 28 12.99 39.63 -19.90
C GLY A 28 12.16 38.46 -20.44
N ALA A 29 12.73 37.58 -21.28
CA ALA A 29 12.00 36.41 -21.81
C ALA A 29 11.72 35.30 -20.81
N GLY A 30 12.14 35.40 -19.54
CA GLY A 30 11.85 34.40 -18.48
C GLY A 30 12.86 33.27 -18.35
N LYS A 31 14.02 33.33 -19.00
CA LYS A 31 15.06 32.28 -19.02
C LYS A 31 15.46 31.76 -17.65
N THR A 32 15.87 32.67 -16.76
CA THR A 32 16.31 32.33 -15.38
C THR A 32 15.21 31.67 -14.58
N THR A 33 13.97 32.13 -14.74
CA THR A 33 12.81 31.59 -14.01
C THR A 33 12.48 30.16 -14.44
N ILE A 34 12.42 29.91 -15.76
CA ILE A 34 12.17 28.59 -16.33
C ILE A 34 13.37 27.66 -16.09
N GLY A 35 14.60 28.17 -16.23
CA GLY A 35 15.81 27.40 -15.99
C GLY A 35 15.96 26.94 -14.54
N ARG A 36 15.62 27.78 -13.57
CA ARG A 36 15.62 27.38 -12.15
C ARG A 36 14.59 26.30 -11.83
N GLU A 37 13.42 26.36 -12.44
CA GLU A 37 12.38 25.36 -12.23
C GLU A 37 12.78 24.01 -12.91
N LEU A 38 13.31 24.06 -14.13
CA LEU A 38 13.88 22.87 -14.79
C LEU A 38 15.02 22.25 -13.98
N TRP A 39 15.94 23.07 -13.45
CA TRP A 39 17.03 22.62 -12.59
C TRP A 39 16.52 21.94 -11.31
N ARG A 40 15.50 22.52 -10.64
CA ARG A 40 14.89 21.90 -9.46
C ARG A 40 14.29 20.53 -9.81
N ARG A 41 13.60 20.44 -10.93
CA ARG A 41 12.96 19.22 -11.39
C ARG A 41 13.98 18.13 -11.76
N LEU A 42 15.07 18.49 -12.45
CA LEU A 42 16.17 17.56 -12.77
C LEU A 42 16.88 17.06 -11.49
N ARG A 43 17.05 17.92 -10.48
CA ARG A 43 17.56 17.51 -9.18
C ARG A 43 16.59 16.58 -8.43
N ALA A 44 15.32 16.88 -8.48
CA ALA A 44 14.27 16.01 -7.91
C ALA A 44 14.19 14.66 -8.64
N ASP A 45 14.56 14.61 -9.93
CA ASP A 45 14.70 13.37 -10.72
C ASP A 45 16.00 12.58 -10.39
N GLY A 46 16.76 13.02 -9.39
CA GLY A 46 17.99 12.35 -8.94
C GLY A 46 19.23 12.61 -9.81
N ARG A 47 19.18 13.54 -10.76
CA ARG A 47 20.29 13.83 -11.67
C ARG A 47 21.32 14.73 -11.02
N SER A 48 22.60 14.48 -11.33
CA SER A 48 23.67 15.45 -11.06
C SER A 48 23.53 16.61 -12.03
N VAL A 49 23.08 17.79 -11.58
CA VAL A 49 22.79 18.93 -12.46
C VAL A 49 23.27 20.25 -11.88
N ILE A 50 23.90 21.07 -12.73
CA ILE A 50 24.39 22.42 -12.40
C ILE A 50 23.55 23.45 -13.15
N LEU A 51 23.18 24.54 -12.47
CA LEU A 51 22.56 25.71 -13.08
C LEU A 51 23.62 26.77 -13.34
N LEU A 52 23.81 27.13 -14.60
CA LEU A 52 24.67 28.24 -15.05
C LEU A 52 23.78 29.41 -15.50
N ASP A 53 23.62 30.40 -14.63
CA ASP A 53 22.88 31.62 -14.96
C ASP A 53 23.88 32.59 -15.68
N GLY A 54 23.51 33.07 -16.87
CA GLY A 54 24.36 33.88 -17.72
C GLY A 54 24.79 35.23 -17.09
N ASP A 55 23.98 35.81 -16.21
CA ASP A 55 24.33 37.00 -15.46
C ASP A 55 25.41 36.67 -14.40
N VAL A 56 25.17 35.58 -13.62
CA VAL A 56 26.13 35.14 -12.59
C VAL A 56 27.43 34.58 -13.18
N THR A 57 27.34 33.77 -14.24
CA THR A 57 28.58 33.24 -14.91
C THR A 57 29.41 34.35 -15.52
N ARG A 58 28.79 35.46 -15.94
CA ARG A 58 29.51 36.61 -16.45
C ARG A 58 30.38 37.27 -15.39
N GLU A 59 29.89 37.43 -14.17
CA GLU A 59 30.63 37.97 -13.02
C GLU A 59 31.84 37.10 -12.67
N VAL A 60 31.73 35.77 -12.82
CA VAL A 60 32.77 34.85 -12.38
C VAL A 60 33.83 34.55 -13.48
N ILE A 61 33.44 34.35 -14.74
CA ILE A 61 34.31 33.86 -15.78
C ILE A 61 34.48 34.84 -16.96
N ALA A 62 33.85 36.00 -16.92
CA ALA A 62 33.90 37.00 -17.97
C ALA A 62 33.94 38.44 -17.40
N GLU A 63 34.47 38.64 -16.21
CA GLU A 63 34.62 39.91 -15.51
C GLU A 63 35.51 40.91 -16.36
N ASP A 64 36.46 40.33 -17.11
CA ASP A 64 37.35 41.08 -18.03
C ASP A 64 36.63 41.58 -19.31
N LEU A 65 35.35 41.24 -19.54
CA LEU A 65 34.62 41.55 -20.75
C LEU A 65 33.55 42.62 -20.55
N GLY A 66 33.56 43.65 -21.35
CA GLY A 66 32.51 44.68 -21.43
C GLY A 66 31.25 44.23 -22.19
N HIS A 67 30.39 45.19 -22.59
CA HIS A 67 29.06 44.90 -23.16
C HIS A 67 29.01 44.94 -24.70
N SER A 68 30.13 45.26 -25.38
CA SER A 68 30.17 45.27 -26.86
C SER A 68 29.85 43.89 -27.45
N THR A 69 29.37 43.87 -28.69
CA THR A 69 29.00 42.62 -29.41
C THR A 69 30.12 41.58 -29.40
N GLY A 70 31.38 42.01 -29.62
CA GLY A 70 32.56 41.13 -29.58
C GLY A 70 32.82 40.54 -28.18
N HIS A 71 32.61 41.32 -27.10
CA HIS A 71 32.76 40.87 -25.73
C HIS A 71 31.63 39.92 -25.35
N ARG A 72 30.38 40.18 -25.77
CA ARG A 72 29.24 39.27 -25.56
C ARG A 72 29.44 37.92 -26.26
N ARG A 73 29.96 37.93 -27.49
CA ARG A 73 30.27 36.69 -28.22
C ARG A 73 31.34 35.87 -27.51
N ARG A 74 32.43 36.52 -27.03
CA ARG A 74 33.45 35.83 -26.21
C ARG A 74 32.92 35.27 -24.92
N SER A 75 32.05 35.99 -24.19
CA SER A 75 31.40 35.51 -22.99
C SER A 75 30.51 34.32 -23.28
N ALA A 76 29.71 34.34 -24.34
CA ALA A 76 28.88 33.21 -24.77
C ALA A 76 29.73 31.96 -25.11
N MET A 77 30.88 32.13 -25.79
CA MET A 77 31.80 31.03 -26.10
C MET A 77 32.49 30.46 -24.84
N ARG A 78 32.77 31.28 -23.81
CA ARG A 78 33.28 30.82 -22.51
C ARG A 78 32.25 29.95 -21.82
N ASN A 79 30.97 30.35 -21.80
CA ASN A 79 29.87 29.55 -21.27
C ASN A 79 29.72 28.22 -22.01
N ALA A 80 29.79 28.22 -23.32
CA ALA A 80 29.73 27.04 -24.16
C ALA A 80 30.84 26.01 -23.82
N ARG A 81 32.07 26.48 -23.69
CA ARG A 81 33.23 25.64 -23.33
C ARG A 81 33.15 25.13 -21.92
N LEU A 82 32.61 25.91 -20.96
CA LEU A 82 32.35 25.46 -19.59
C LEU A 82 31.26 24.37 -19.55
N CYS A 83 30.17 24.55 -20.29
CA CYS A 83 29.13 23.52 -20.43
C CYS A 83 29.70 22.20 -20.97
N ARG A 84 30.55 22.26 -22.03
CA ARG A 84 31.23 21.08 -22.58
C ARG A 84 32.11 20.40 -21.53
N LEU A 85 32.93 21.19 -20.79
CA LEU A 85 33.82 20.64 -19.76
C LEU A 85 33.05 19.86 -18.70
N LEU A 86 31.97 20.42 -18.19
CA LEU A 86 31.16 19.83 -17.12
C LEU A 86 30.32 18.64 -17.62
N SER A 87 29.74 18.74 -18.84
CA SER A 87 28.95 17.63 -19.40
C SER A 87 29.81 16.40 -19.69
N ASN A 88 31.06 16.58 -20.13
CA ASN A 88 31.99 15.47 -20.34
C ASN A 88 32.38 14.75 -19.03
N GLN A 89 32.07 15.32 -17.88
CA GLN A 89 32.23 14.69 -16.55
C GLN A 89 30.95 14.02 -16.02
N GLY A 90 29.96 13.83 -16.90
CA GLY A 90 28.72 13.14 -16.52
C GLY A 90 27.68 14.01 -15.78
N THR A 91 27.85 15.33 -15.74
CA THR A 91 26.94 16.27 -15.08
C THR A 91 26.03 16.96 -16.07
N ASP A 92 24.72 16.95 -15.84
CA ASP A 92 23.75 17.72 -16.61
C ASP A 92 23.91 19.23 -16.36
N ILE A 93 23.68 20.07 -17.33
CA ILE A 93 23.80 21.52 -17.19
C ILE A 93 22.52 22.20 -17.70
N VAL A 94 21.95 23.07 -16.90
CA VAL A 94 20.92 24.03 -17.31
C VAL A 94 21.62 25.39 -17.47
N CYS A 95 21.84 25.83 -18.71
CA CYS A 95 22.49 27.11 -18.99
C CYS A 95 21.45 28.13 -19.46
N THR A 96 21.28 29.24 -18.72
CA THR A 96 20.34 30.33 -19.09
C THR A 96 21.08 31.57 -19.54
N THR A 97 21.07 31.88 -20.82
CA THR A 97 21.90 32.97 -21.39
C THR A 97 21.20 33.66 -22.54
N ILE A 98 21.66 34.93 -22.86
CA ILE A 98 21.19 35.71 -24.04
C ILE A 98 22.00 35.34 -25.31
N SER A 99 22.82 34.34 -25.29
CA SER A 99 23.78 34.00 -26.35
C SER A 99 23.09 33.73 -27.72
N LEU A 100 22.58 34.78 -28.34
CA LEU A 100 21.96 34.79 -29.67
C LEU A 100 23.00 35.07 -30.74
N PHE A 101 23.90 34.08 -30.95
CA PHE A 101 24.98 34.10 -31.96
C PHE A 101 25.05 32.75 -32.68
N HIS A 102 24.83 32.72 -33.97
CA HIS A 102 24.83 31.49 -34.78
C HIS A 102 26.16 30.71 -34.68
N GLU A 103 27.28 31.39 -34.54
CA GLU A 103 28.60 30.77 -34.32
C GLU A 103 28.64 29.93 -33.07
N VAL A 104 28.09 30.44 -31.95
CA VAL A 104 28.04 29.73 -30.66
C VAL A 104 27.06 28.56 -30.70
N GLN A 105 25.92 28.74 -31.35
CA GLN A 105 24.90 27.69 -31.50
C GLN A 105 25.45 26.53 -32.34
N ARG A 106 26.12 26.80 -33.47
CA ARG A 106 26.78 25.77 -34.28
C ARG A 106 27.89 25.07 -33.52
N TRP A 107 28.76 25.85 -32.84
CA TRP A 107 29.84 25.26 -32.06
C TRP A 107 29.28 24.33 -30.93
N ASN A 108 28.20 24.71 -30.26
CA ASN A 108 27.57 23.86 -29.26
C ASN A 108 27.06 22.52 -29.85
N ARG A 109 26.37 22.58 -30.98
CA ARG A 109 25.87 21.37 -31.67
C ARG A 109 26.99 20.44 -32.11
N GLU A 110 28.10 20.99 -32.59
CA GLU A 110 29.24 20.21 -33.06
C GLU A 110 30.10 19.62 -31.93
N ASN A 111 30.13 20.28 -30.76
CA ASN A 111 31.12 19.99 -29.73
C ASN A 111 30.53 19.48 -28.40
N ILE A 112 29.23 19.52 -28.19
CA ILE A 112 28.58 19.08 -26.94
C ILE A 112 27.64 17.91 -27.26
N PRO A 113 28.05 16.67 -26.96
CA PRO A 113 27.14 15.52 -27.02
C PRO A 113 25.96 15.75 -26.06
N GLY A 114 24.73 15.57 -26.52
CA GLY A 114 23.54 15.80 -25.67
C GLY A 114 23.16 17.28 -25.51
N TYR A 115 23.57 18.15 -26.45
CA TYR A 115 23.12 19.55 -26.51
C TYR A 115 21.65 19.64 -26.90
N CYS A 116 20.86 20.40 -26.14
CA CYS A 116 19.46 20.72 -26.41
C CYS A 116 19.26 22.24 -26.32
N GLU A 117 18.87 22.85 -27.44
CA GLU A 117 18.65 24.29 -27.55
C GLU A 117 17.18 24.64 -27.38
N ILE A 118 16.87 25.43 -26.34
CA ILE A 118 15.51 25.85 -25.99
C ILE A 118 15.42 27.36 -26.22
N TYR A 119 14.61 27.75 -27.17
CA TYR A 119 14.40 29.14 -27.50
C TYR A 119 13.09 29.69 -26.90
N LEU A 120 13.23 30.67 -26.00
CA LEU A 120 12.05 31.37 -25.42
C LEU A 120 11.71 32.57 -26.31
N ARG A 121 10.67 32.41 -27.12
CA ARG A 121 10.17 33.47 -28.01
C ARG A 121 9.15 34.33 -27.26
N VAL A 122 9.39 35.63 -27.21
CA VAL A 122 8.48 36.63 -26.66
C VAL A 122 8.48 37.85 -27.58
N PRO A 123 7.31 38.36 -28.00
CA PRO A 123 7.23 39.58 -28.83
C PRO A 123 7.86 40.79 -28.13
N LEU A 124 8.54 41.64 -28.88
CA LEU A 124 9.25 42.79 -28.33
C LEU A 124 8.33 43.73 -27.54
N ALA A 125 7.10 43.97 -28.01
CA ALA A 125 6.11 44.76 -27.30
C ALA A 125 5.78 44.21 -25.91
N GLU A 126 5.75 42.89 -25.78
CA GLU A 126 5.51 42.22 -24.50
C GLU A 126 6.74 42.27 -23.57
N LEU A 127 7.96 42.21 -24.13
CA LEU A 127 9.18 42.39 -23.36
C LEU A 127 9.32 43.83 -22.85
N GLN A 128 8.94 44.81 -23.66
CA GLN A 128 8.88 46.24 -23.25
C GLN A 128 7.83 46.47 -22.17
N ARG A 129 6.69 45.76 -22.25
CA ARG A 129 5.64 45.83 -21.22
C ARG A 129 6.12 45.22 -19.90
N ARG A 130 6.84 44.13 -19.97
CA ARG A 130 7.37 43.43 -18.75
C ARG A 130 8.52 44.19 -18.10
N ASP A 131 9.41 44.70 -18.87
CA ASP A 131 10.67 45.42 -18.55
C ASP A 131 11.19 45.27 -17.10
N SER A 132 11.24 44.02 -16.63
CA SER A 132 11.56 43.66 -15.25
C SER A 132 12.91 44.14 -14.73
N LYS A 133 13.82 44.51 -15.67
CA LYS A 133 15.16 45.02 -15.38
C LYS A 133 15.33 46.51 -15.75
N GLY A 134 14.32 47.21 -16.23
CA GLY A 134 14.36 48.61 -16.69
C GLY A 134 15.22 48.82 -17.92
N ILE A 135 15.66 47.77 -18.61
CA ILE A 135 16.61 47.84 -19.75
C ILE A 135 15.96 48.52 -20.95
N TYR A 136 14.73 48.17 -21.28
CA TYR A 136 13.99 48.74 -22.41
C TYR A 136 13.61 50.20 -22.21
N ALA A 137 13.21 50.57 -21.03
CA ALA A 137 12.92 51.96 -20.65
C ALA A 137 14.21 52.83 -20.66
N ALA A 138 15.34 52.32 -20.16
CA ALA A 138 16.62 53.02 -20.18
C ALA A 138 17.17 53.20 -21.62
N SER A 139 17.02 52.19 -22.46
CA SER A 139 17.42 52.29 -23.89
C SER A 139 16.56 53.32 -24.64
N SER A 140 15.25 53.34 -24.40
CA SER A 140 14.33 54.31 -25.02
C SER A 140 14.62 55.76 -24.60
N ARG A 141 15.21 56.01 -23.41
CA ARG A 141 15.67 57.32 -22.96
C ARG A 141 17.08 57.64 -23.42
N GLY A 142 17.79 56.73 -24.06
CA GLY A 142 19.18 56.91 -24.49
C GLY A 142 20.24 56.71 -23.40
N ASP A 143 19.82 56.29 -22.20
CA ASP A 143 20.66 56.05 -21.04
C ASP A 143 21.49 54.76 -21.16
N LEU A 144 21.03 53.78 -21.97
CA LEU A 144 21.68 52.52 -22.20
C LEU A 144 21.81 52.19 -23.68
N ARG A 145 23.02 51.79 -24.11
CA ARG A 145 23.32 51.32 -25.47
C ARG A 145 23.73 49.85 -25.52
N ASP A 146 23.81 49.27 -26.69
CA ASP A 146 24.20 47.89 -26.93
C ASP A 146 23.17 46.84 -26.37
N VAL A 147 21.89 47.16 -26.49
CA VAL A 147 20.79 46.23 -26.06
C VAL A 147 20.46 45.27 -27.20
N VAL A 148 20.65 43.98 -26.98
CA VAL A 148 20.37 42.92 -27.97
C VAL A 148 18.85 42.86 -28.26
N GLY A 149 18.50 42.94 -29.52
CA GLY A 149 17.12 43.01 -30.00
C GLY A 149 16.57 44.42 -30.19
N LEU A 150 17.36 45.48 -29.88
CA LEU A 150 17.07 46.88 -30.18
C LEU A 150 18.11 47.47 -31.10
N ASP A 151 19.23 47.92 -30.53
CA ASP A 151 20.38 48.53 -31.23
C ASP A 151 21.48 47.53 -31.62
N VAL A 152 21.45 46.29 -31.04
CA VAL A 152 22.32 45.17 -31.48
C VAL A 152 21.43 44.09 -32.11
N PRO A 153 21.67 43.68 -33.36
CA PRO A 153 20.96 42.59 -34.02
C PRO A 153 21.07 41.29 -33.21
N ALA A 154 19.96 40.62 -33.02
CA ALA A 154 19.89 39.29 -32.42
C ALA A 154 19.89 38.21 -33.51
N GLU A 155 20.88 37.32 -33.50
CA GLU A 155 20.93 36.14 -34.38
C GLU A 155 20.07 35.03 -33.76
N LEU A 156 18.78 35.04 -34.13
CA LEU A 156 17.81 34.08 -33.55
C LEU A 156 18.16 32.63 -33.95
N PRO A 157 17.95 31.61 -33.10
CA PRO A 157 18.21 30.23 -33.44
C PRO A 157 17.49 29.78 -34.71
N GLU A 158 18.23 29.21 -35.66
CA GLU A 158 17.72 28.73 -36.95
C GLU A 158 16.99 27.41 -36.80
N THR A 159 17.50 26.51 -35.96
CA THR A 159 16.98 25.16 -35.73
C THR A 159 17.04 24.78 -34.23
N PRO A 160 16.30 25.50 -33.39
CA PRO A 160 16.25 25.12 -31.97
C PRO A 160 15.54 23.76 -31.79
N ASP A 161 15.94 23.00 -30.80
CA ASP A 161 15.30 21.71 -30.47
C ASP A 161 13.88 21.91 -29.92
N LEU A 162 13.66 23.06 -29.24
CA LEU A 162 12.33 23.46 -28.74
C LEU A 162 12.18 24.99 -28.79
N THR A 163 11.06 25.45 -29.36
CA THR A 163 10.64 26.86 -29.27
C THR A 163 9.42 26.98 -28.37
N LEU A 164 9.54 27.85 -27.37
CA LEU A 164 8.41 28.12 -26.42
C LEU A 164 7.95 29.56 -26.58
N ASP A 165 6.67 29.73 -26.86
CA ASP A 165 5.99 31.03 -26.88
C ASP A 165 5.63 31.46 -25.46
N ASN A 166 6.62 32.06 -24.76
CA ASN A 166 6.49 32.41 -23.35
C ASN A 166 5.74 33.74 -23.15
N PHE A 167 4.48 33.80 -23.63
CA PHE A 167 3.56 34.92 -23.46
C PHE A 167 2.10 34.41 -23.51
N GLY A 168 1.15 35.26 -23.12
CA GLY A 168 -0.26 34.86 -23.08
C GLY A 168 -0.60 33.94 -21.91
N THR A 169 -1.16 32.79 -22.19
CA THR A 169 -1.66 31.83 -21.19
C THR A 169 -0.66 30.77 -20.74
N LEU A 170 0.57 30.75 -21.32
CA LEU A 170 1.56 29.75 -20.92
C LEU A 170 2.11 30.08 -19.52
N ASP A 171 1.83 29.21 -18.57
CA ASP A 171 2.38 29.33 -17.23
C ASP A 171 3.75 28.67 -17.11
N ARG A 172 4.42 28.89 -15.98
CA ARG A 172 5.78 28.39 -15.71
C ARG A 172 5.85 26.86 -15.65
N SER A 173 4.87 26.22 -15.06
CA SER A 173 4.85 24.76 -14.91
C SER A 173 4.69 24.10 -16.26
N SER A 174 3.73 24.57 -17.06
CA SER A 174 3.48 24.06 -18.42
C SER A 174 4.69 24.23 -19.34
N ALA A 175 5.42 25.35 -19.21
CA ALA A 175 6.66 25.56 -19.98
C ALA A 175 7.74 24.52 -19.63
N VAL A 176 7.90 24.21 -18.32
CA VAL A 176 8.86 23.19 -17.87
C VAL A 176 8.38 21.79 -18.24
N ASP A 177 7.09 21.51 -18.23
CA ASP A 177 6.53 20.22 -18.68
C ASP A 177 6.82 19.98 -20.18
N MET A 178 6.72 21.01 -21.01
CA MET A 178 7.08 20.91 -22.42
C MET A 178 8.59 20.64 -22.61
N ILE A 179 9.45 21.34 -21.86
CA ILE A 179 10.90 21.08 -21.89
C ILE A 179 11.20 19.66 -21.41
N TRP A 180 10.51 19.22 -20.37
CA TRP A 180 10.68 17.88 -19.81
C TRP A 180 10.36 16.80 -20.84
N THR A 181 9.21 16.93 -21.49
CA THR A 181 8.75 15.97 -22.49
C THR A 181 9.65 15.96 -23.74
N GLU A 182 10.00 17.14 -24.27
CA GLU A 182 10.69 17.25 -25.55
C GLU A 182 12.22 17.17 -25.45
N CYS A 183 12.81 17.60 -24.32
CA CYS A 183 14.28 17.72 -24.22
C CYS A 183 14.87 16.77 -23.17
N VAL A 184 14.12 16.38 -22.11
CA VAL A 184 14.65 15.52 -21.05
C VAL A 184 14.35 14.04 -21.31
N MET A 185 13.12 13.74 -21.75
CA MET A 185 12.65 12.36 -21.96
C MET A 185 13.03 11.79 -23.34
N ARG A 186 13.48 12.60 -24.26
CA ARG A 186 13.62 12.24 -25.70
C ARG A 186 14.75 11.27 -26.03
N ASP A 187 15.69 10.98 -25.15
CA ASP A 187 16.78 10.07 -25.47
C ASP A 187 17.40 9.35 -24.29
N ALA A 188 16.82 8.20 -23.93
CA ALA A 188 17.56 7.11 -23.29
C ALA A 188 18.01 6.03 -24.30
N THR A 189 17.70 6.20 -25.59
CA THR A 189 18.08 5.23 -26.64
C THR A 189 18.58 5.98 -27.90
N GLY A 190 19.88 5.97 -28.08
CA GLY A 190 20.49 6.39 -29.34
C GLY A 190 20.19 5.38 -30.45
N ALA A 191 19.05 5.52 -31.11
CA ALA A 191 18.81 4.99 -32.45
C ALA A 191 17.59 5.69 -33.03
N ALA A 192 17.76 6.37 -34.14
CA ALA A 192 16.68 6.97 -34.91
C ALA A 192 15.66 5.92 -35.32
N ARG A 193 14.43 6.01 -34.76
CA ARG A 193 13.23 5.49 -35.38
C ARG A 193 12.13 6.55 -35.29
N SER A 194 11.90 7.20 -36.43
CA SER A 194 10.71 7.99 -36.67
C SER A 194 9.49 7.07 -36.79
N VAL A 195 8.94 6.65 -35.65
CA VAL A 195 7.56 6.20 -35.58
C VAL A 195 6.84 7.25 -34.76
N GLY A 196 5.93 8.01 -35.36
CA GLY A 196 5.15 9.03 -34.65
C GLY A 196 4.48 8.43 -33.44
N THR A 197 4.74 8.98 -32.25
CA THR A 197 4.10 8.58 -30.99
C THR A 197 2.58 8.68 -31.14
N ALA A 198 1.86 7.64 -30.68
CA ALA A 198 0.42 7.68 -30.62
C ALA A 198 -0.02 8.66 -29.50
N SER A 199 -1.03 9.46 -29.77
CA SER A 199 -1.64 10.32 -28.76
C SER A 199 -2.94 9.70 -28.26
N PHE A 200 -3.24 9.85 -26.96
CA PHE A 200 -4.53 9.49 -26.43
C PHE A 200 -5.60 10.45 -26.98
N GLY A 201 -6.63 9.89 -27.58
CA GLY A 201 -7.85 10.56 -27.97
C GLY A 201 -9.04 10.04 -27.17
N THR A 202 -10.26 10.13 -27.69
CA THR A 202 -11.41 9.40 -27.13
C THR A 202 -11.19 7.88 -27.26
N LYS A 203 -11.97 7.06 -26.55
CA LYS A 203 -11.85 5.59 -26.60
C LYS A 203 -11.80 5.07 -28.05
N ALA A 204 -12.75 5.50 -28.86
CA ALA A 204 -12.85 5.07 -30.26
C ALA A 204 -11.68 5.57 -31.12
N GLU A 205 -11.22 6.80 -30.93
CA GLU A 205 -10.10 7.38 -31.67
C GLU A 205 -8.78 6.70 -31.35
N THR A 206 -8.57 6.43 -30.07
CA THR A 206 -7.38 5.72 -29.59
C THR A 206 -7.29 4.32 -30.20
N LEU A 207 -8.37 3.55 -30.16
CA LEU A 207 -8.44 2.23 -30.77
C LEU A 207 -8.22 2.27 -32.30
N GLU A 208 -8.83 3.25 -33.01
CA GLU A 208 -8.67 3.41 -34.45
C GLU A 208 -7.21 3.73 -34.84
N THR A 209 -6.54 4.57 -34.04
CA THR A 209 -5.13 4.93 -34.24
C THR A 209 -4.19 3.74 -34.00
N LEU A 210 -4.52 2.87 -33.03
CA LEU A 210 -3.72 1.69 -32.68
C LEU A 210 -3.91 0.51 -33.63
N ALA A 211 -5.09 0.35 -34.23
CA ALA A 211 -5.43 -0.80 -35.08
C ALA A 211 -4.36 -1.16 -36.16
N PRO A 212 -3.77 -0.20 -36.90
CA PRO A 212 -2.72 -0.50 -37.87
C PRO A 212 -1.31 -0.63 -37.28
N ARG A 213 -1.10 -0.33 -35.99
CA ARG A 213 0.23 -0.24 -35.36
C ARG A 213 0.55 -1.41 -34.42
N LEU A 214 -0.49 -2.00 -33.82
CA LEU A 214 -0.34 -3.10 -32.87
C LEU A 214 0.10 -4.39 -33.57
N ARG A 215 1.04 -5.08 -32.94
CA ARG A 215 1.59 -6.36 -33.39
C ARG A 215 1.17 -7.51 -32.47
N THR A 216 1.08 -7.24 -31.16
CA THR A 216 0.79 -8.22 -30.11
C THR A 216 -0.71 -8.49 -29.94
N ALA A 217 -1.55 -7.56 -30.36
CA ALA A 217 -3.00 -7.68 -30.22
C ALA A 217 -3.75 -7.17 -31.46
N ARG A 218 -5.01 -7.57 -31.58
CA ARG A 218 -5.93 -7.03 -32.57
C ARG A 218 -6.89 -6.03 -31.94
N VAL A 219 -7.29 -5.01 -32.71
CA VAL A 219 -8.41 -4.13 -32.38
C VAL A 219 -9.61 -4.57 -33.20
N LEU A 220 -10.78 -4.69 -32.55
CA LEU A 220 -12.01 -5.05 -33.24
C LEU A 220 -12.39 -3.93 -34.24
N PRO A 221 -12.88 -4.26 -35.43
CA PRO A 221 -13.37 -3.27 -36.39
C PRO A 221 -14.51 -2.48 -35.77
N GLN A 222 -14.58 -1.17 -36.05
CA GLN A 222 -15.56 -0.30 -35.44
C GLN A 222 -16.26 0.61 -36.46
N ALA A 223 -17.43 1.08 -36.06
CA ALA A 223 -18.16 2.19 -36.73
C ALA A 223 -18.34 3.30 -35.69
N ARG A 224 -17.65 4.40 -35.88
CA ARG A 224 -17.65 5.57 -35.00
C ARG A 224 -18.40 6.72 -35.64
N PHE A 225 -19.15 7.48 -34.82
CA PHE A 225 -19.84 8.69 -35.18
C PHE A 225 -20.07 9.59 -33.96
N SER A 226 -20.25 10.89 -34.20
CA SER A 226 -20.58 11.85 -33.15
C SER A 226 -22.07 11.89 -32.84
N VAL A 227 -22.44 12.38 -31.67
CA VAL A 227 -23.85 12.64 -31.31
C VAL A 227 -24.50 13.63 -32.28
N THR A 228 -23.74 14.61 -32.78
CA THR A 228 -24.21 15.56 -33.80
C THR A 228 -24.52 14.85 -35.10
N GLU A 229 -23.65 13.96 -35.60
CA GLU A 229 -23.92 13.16 -36.82
C GLU A 229 -25.15 12.28 -36.68
N TRP A 230 -25.31 11.63 -35.52
CA TRP A 230 -26.47 10.80 -35.23
C TRP A 230 -27.78 11.61 -35.24
N ARG A 231 -27.82 12.77 -34.61
CA ARG A 231 -28.98 13.65 -34.54
C ARG A 231 -29.32 14.28 -35.90
N ALA A 232 -28.30 14.53 -36.73
CA ALA A 232 -28.47 15.11 -38.04
C ALA A 232 -29.07 14.12 -39.07
N ASP A 233 -28.58 12.86 -39.09
CA ASP A 233 -29.03 11.84 -40.05
C ASP A 233 -28.83 10.42 -39.50
N ARG A 234 -29.82 9.93 -38.76
CA ARG A 234 -29.87 8.57 -38.21
C ARG A 234 -29.82 7.49 -39.29
N ALA A 235 -30.50 7.70 -40.40
CA ALA A 235 -30.57 6.72 -41.48
C ALA A 235 -29.21 6.50 -42.12
N ARG A 236 -28.44 7.57 -42.32
CA ARG A 236 -27.07 7.52 -42.83
C ARG A 236 -26.13 6.77 -41.90
N VAL A 237 -26.20 7.02 -40.59
CA VAL A 237 -25.36 6.32 -39.59
C VAL A 237 -25.70 4.84 -39.57
N LEU A 238 -26.98 4.46 -39.55
CA LEU A 238 -27.39 3.07 -39.58
C LEU A 238 -26.97 2.36 -40.87
N ALA A 239 -27.06 3.04 -42.02
CA ALA A 239 -26.58 2.53 -43.29
C ALA A 239 -25.04 2.30 -43.27
N LYS A 240 -24.29 3.21 -42.66
CA LYS A 240 -22.82 3.04 -42.45
C LYS A 240 -22.50 1.81 -41.59
N ILE A 241 -23.28 1.54 -40.56
CA ILE A 241 -23.12 0.34 -39.71
C ILE A 241 -23.53 -0.91 -40.49
N ALA A 242 -24.68 -0.89 -41.17
CA ALA A 242 -25.19 -2.02 -41.95
C ALA A 242 -24.28 -2.44 -43.12
N ALA A 243 -23.51 -1.49 -43.67
CA ALA A 243 -22.49 -1.76 -44.69
C ALA A 243 -21.26 -2.53 -44.20
N LYS A 244 -21.11 -2.72 -42.90
CA LYS A 244 -19.94 -3.47 -42.32
C LYS A 244 -20.19 -4.98 -42.41
N GLN A 245 -19.17 -5.74 -42.78
CA GLN A 245 -19.24 -7.21 -42.91
C GLN A 245 -19.70 -7.96 -41.65
N TRP A 246 -19.55 -7.34 -40.50
CA TRP A 246 -19.94 -7.89 -39.21
C TRP A 246 -21.34 -7.44 -38.72
N SER A 247 -22.08 -6.65 -39.48
CA SER A 247 -23.36 -6.08 -39.07
C SER A 247 -24.49 -7.11 -38.82
N SER A 248 -24.32 -8.35 -39.32
CA SER A 248 -25.24 -9.48 -39.08
C SER A 248 -24.98 -10.25 -37.79
N ARG A 249 -23.90 -9.93 -37.07
CA ARG A 249 -23.54 -10.55 -35.79
C ARG A 249 -24.01 -9.68 -34.62
N PRO A 250 -24.11 -10.24 -33.38
CA PRO A 250 -24.34 -9.43 -32.21
C PRO A 250 -23.25 -8.35 -32.06
N VAL A 251 -23.65 -7.13 -31.73
CA VAL A 251 -22.75 -5.99 -31.57
C VAL A 251 -22.84 -5.44 -30.17
N ILE A 252 -21.78 -4.69 -29.78
CA ILE A 252 -21.76 -3.84 -28.61
C ILE A 252 -21.79 -2.37 -29.03
N VAL A 253 -22.61 -1.58 -28.35
CA VAL A 253 -22.67 -0.13 -28.49
C VAL A 253 -22.04 0.50 -27.28
N ARG A 254 -21.00 1.33 -27.49
CA ARG A 254 -20.16 1.90 -26.40
C ARG A 254 -20.10 3.42 -26.50
N SER A 255 -20.00 4.07 -25.33
CA SER A 255 -19.69 5.48 -25.21
C SER A 255 -18.22 5.79 -25.57
N SER A 256 -17.97 7.00 -26.04
CA SER A 256 -16.64 7.55 -26.30
C SER A 256 -16.68 9.07 -26.12
N ALA A 257 -16.91 9.52 -24.88
CA ALA A 257 -17.09 10.94 -24.57
C ALA A 257 -15.73 11.68 -24.47
N GLN A 258 -15.77 12.99 -24.82
CA GLN A 258 -14.62 13.88 -24.67
C GLN A 258 -14.36 14.23 -23.21
N GLY A 259 -13.76 13.59 -22.41
CA GLY A 259 -13.54 13.85 -20.97
C GLY A 259 -13.82 12.65 -20.09
N GLU A 260 -14.19 11.53 -20.70
CA GLU A 260 -14.32 10.26 -20.01
C GLU A 260 -12.96 9.77 -19.49
N ASP A 261 -11.88 10.03 -20.24
CA ASP A 261 -10.49 9.67 -19.94
C ASP A 261 -9.61 10.91 -19.62
N GLY A 262 -10.09 11.83 -18.80
CA GLY A 262 -9.36 13.06 -18.42
C GLY A 262 -8.13 12.79 -17.54
N PRO A 263 -7.11 13.66 -17.59
CA PRO A 263 -5.84 13.45 -16.86
C PRO A 263 -5.95 13.51 -15.33
N THR A 264 -7.09 13.98 -14.79
CA THR A 264 -7.25 14.21 -13.34
C THR A 264 -8.40 13.44 -12.70
N SER A 265 -9.28 12.80 -13.46
CA SER A 265 -10.38 11.98 -12.90
C SER A 265 -10.83 10.91 -13.90
N SER A 266 -10.79 9.65 -13.50
CA SER A 266 -11.44 8.56 -14.20
C SER A 266 -12.93 8.53 -13.83
N GLN A 267 -13.82 8.69 -14.80
CA GLN A 267 -15.27 8.52 -14.61
C GLN A 267 -15.74 7.10 -14.99
N ALA A 268 -14.90 6.09 -14.64
CA ALA A 268 -15.21 4.69 -14.90
C ALA A 268 -16.57 4.30 -14.27
N GLY A 269 -17.43 3.66 -15.09
CA GLY A 269 -18.76 3.21 -14.65
C GLY A 269 -19.88 4.24 -14.73
N ARG A 270 -19.59 5.46 -15.21
CA ARG A 270 -20.63 6.51 -15.38
C ARG A 270 -21.39 6.41 -16.72
N TYR A 271 -20.80 5.74 -17.70
CA TYR A 271 -21.35 5.63 -19.06
C TYR A 271 -21.60 4.16 -19.40
N ASP A 272 -22.81 3.86 -19.86
CA ASP A 272 -23.23 2.48 -20.12
C ASP A 272 -22.78 1.98 -21.50
N SER A 273 -22.57 0.65 -21.57
CA SER A 273 -22.39 -0.08 -22.82
C SER A 273 -23.54 -1.06 -22.97
N VAL A 274 -24.13 -1.14 -24.16
CA VAL A 274 -25.23 -2.07 -24.46
C VAL A 274 -24.67 -3.26 -25.23
N LEU A 275 -24.78 -4.45 -24.65
CA LEU A 275 -24.23 -5.71 -25.16
C LEU A 275 -25.29 -6.53 -25.91
N GLY A 276 -24.87 -7.35 -26.87
CA GLY A 276 -25.73 -8.37 -27.51
C GLY A 276 -26.77 -7.83 -28.42
N VAL A 277 -26.57 -6.63 -28.97
CA VAL A 277 -27.55 -5.96 -29.81
C VAL A 277 -27.52 -6.56 -31.22
N LEU A 278 -28.71 -6.91 -31.77
CA LEU A 278 -28.84 -7.50 -33.10
C LEU A 278 -29.91 -6.81 -33.91
N GLY A 279 -29.55 -6.38 -35.13
CA GLY A 279 -30.47 -5.74 -36.04
C GLY A 279 -30.62 -4.22 -35.89
N GLY A 280 -30.92 -3.54 -36.98
CA GLY A 280 -30.88 -2.07 -37.09
C GLY A 280 -31.77 -1.32 -36.10
N ALA A 281 -32.94 -1.85 -35.78
CA ALA A 281 -33.86 -1.21 -34.83
C ALA A 281 -33.32 -1.25 -33.39
N GLN A 282 -32.81 -2.41 -32.94
CA GLN A 282 -32.23 -2.55 -31.61
C GLN A 282 -30.92 -1.76 -31.50
N ILE A 283 -30.10 -1.70 -32.56
CA ILE A 283 -28.91 -0.87 -32.61
C ILE A 283 -29.25 0.61 -32.42
N ALA A 284 -30.31 1.10 -33.06
CA ALA A 284 -30.79 2.48 -32.92
C ALA A 284 -31.25 2.78 -31.50
N GLU A 285 -31.97 1.86 -30.85
CA GLU A 285 -32.41 1.98 -29.47
C GLU A 285 -31.19 1.98 -28.48
N ALA A 286 -30.25 1.08 -28.68
CA ALA A 286 -29.04 1.00 -27.88
C ALA A 286 -28.17 2.27 -28.00
N ILE A 287 -28.08 2.86 -29.19
CA ILE A 287 -27.41 4.14 -29.42
C ILE A 287 -28.06 5.26 -28.60
N GLU A 288 -29.40 5.34 -28.61
CA GLU A 288 -30.14 6.35 -27.84
C GLU A 288 -29.93 6.13 -26.31
N GLN A 289 -29.93 4.88 -25.86
CA GLN A 289 -29.66 4.55 -24.47
C GLN A 289 -28.25 5.05 -24.06
N VAL A 290 -27.22 4.76 -24.85
CA VAL A 290 -25.86 5.24 -24.59
C VAL A 290 -25.77 6.77 -24.61
N ILE A 291 -26.42 7.44 -25.58
CA ILE A 291 -26.46 8.91 -25.65
C ILE A 291 -27.15 9.52 -24.43
N ALA A 292 -28.17 8.87 -23.89
CA ALA A 292 -28.88 9.32 -22.70
C ALA A 292 -28.03 9.29 -21.43
N THR A 293 -26.96 8.47 -21.39
CA THR A 293 -26.03 8.43 -20.27
C THR A 293 -25.00 9.57 -20.25
N PHE A 294 -24.85 10.27 -21.40
CA PHE A 294 -24.03 11.50 -21.42
C PHE A 294 -24.73 12.58 -20.59
N ALA A 295 -24.14 12.95 -19.48
CA ALA A 295 -24.70 13.88 -18.49
C ALA A 295 -25.13 15.22 -19.11
N ASN A 296 -26.05 15.93 -18.44
CA ASN A 296 -26.61 17.23 -18.80
C ASN A 296 -25.57 18.19 -19.40
N GLY A 297 -25.50 18.30 -20.72
CA GLY A 297 -24.52 19.10 -21.43
C GLY A 297 -23.67 18.27 -22.42
N SER A 298 -24.23 17.21 -23.07
CA SER A 298 -23.51 16.55 -24.15
C SER A 298 -22.95 17.58 -25.12
N ASN A 299 -21.62 17.72 -25.13
CA ASN A 299 -20.94 18.47 -26.17
C ASN A 299 -21.23 17.70 -27.46
N GLY A 300 -21.76 18.32 -28.52
CA GLY A 300 -22.09 17.60 -29.77
C GLY A 300 -20.93 16.84 -30.40
N ALA A 301 -19.70 17.01 -29.84
CA ALA A 301 -18.49 16.29 -30.15
C ALA A 301 -18.35 14.92 -29.48
N ASP A 302 -19.18 14.58 -28.48
CA ASP A 302 -19.19 13.27 -27.87
C ASP A 302 -19.55 12.20 -28.91
N GLN A 303 -18.92 11.05 -28.79
CA GLN A 303 -18.97 9.98 -29.80
C GLN A 303 -19.59 8.72 -29.23
N VAL A 304 -20.18 7.95 -30.13
CA VAL A 304 -20.61 6.57 -29.90
C VAL A 304 -19.92 5.69 -30.94
N PHE A 305 -19.56 4.49 -30.57
CA PHE A 305 -19.04 3.52 -31.52
C PHE A 305 -19.65 2.14 -31.32
N VAL A 306 -19.75 1.42 -32.44
CA VAL A 306 -20.33 0.10 -32.52
C VAL A 306 -19.25 -0.87 -33.00
N GLN A 307 -19.12 -2.00 -32.30
CA GLN A 307 -18.16 -3.07 -32.62
C GLN A 307 -18.90 -4.42 -32.65
N PRO A 308 -18.39 -5.43 -33.38
CA PRO A 308 -18.89 -6.80 -33.22
C PRO A 308 -18.55 -7.29 -31.81
N MET A 309 -19.43 -8.11 -31.22
CA MET A 309 -19.09 -8.81 -29.98
C MET A 309 -18.03 -9.86 -30.26
N LEU A 310 -17.10 -9.99 -29.29
CA LEU A 310 -16.10 -11.06 -29.33
C LEU A 310 -16.77 -12.38 -28.91
N GLU A 311 -16.59 -13.41 -29.74
CA GLU A 311 -17.10 -14.77 -29.51
C GLU A 311 -15.98 -15.65 -28.92
N HIS A 312 -16.35 -16.71 -28.19
CA HIS A 312 -15.42 -17.69 -27.62
C HIS A 312 -14.30 -17.09 -26.76
N VAL A 313 -14.65 -16.13 -25.91
CA VAL A 313 -13.72 -15.55 -24.95
C VAL A 313 -13.31 -16.62 -23.92
N VAL A 314 -12.01 -16.85 -23.74
CA VAL A 314 -11.46 -17.78 -22.76
C VAL A 314 -10.84 -17.02 -21.56
N MET A 315 -10.39 -15.78 -21.76
CA MET A 315 -9.88 -14.93 -20.70
C MET A 315 -10.18 -13.48 -21.04
N ALA A 316 -10.56 -12.71 -20.04
CA ALA A 316 -10.71 -11.26 -20.17
C ALA A 316 -10.23 -10.56 -18.89
N GLY A 317 -9.76 -9.33 -19.02
CA GLY A 317 -9.20 -8.65 -17.88
C GLY A 317 -8.80 -7.20 -18.09
N VAL A 318 -8.20 -6.66 -17.02
CA VAL A 318 -7.60 -5.33 -17.01
C VAL A 318 -6.14 -5.48 -16.59
N ALA A 319 -5.24 -4.89 -17.37
CA ALA A 319 -3.81 -4.86 -17.08
C ALA A 319 -3.34 -3.43 -16.85
N PHE A 320 -2.59 -3.23 -15.78
CA PHE A 320 -1.96 -1.96 -15.44
C PHE A 320 -0.46 -2.06 -15.66
N SER A 321 0.13 -1.05 -16.25
CA SER A 321 1.58 -0.99 -16.42
C SER A 321 2.31 -0.51 -15.15
N ARG A 322 1.59 0.04 -14.17
CA ARG A 322 2.06 0.33 -12.81
C ARG A 322 0.90 0.19 -11.81
N PRO A 323 1.18 -0.14 -10.54
CA PRO A 323 0.15 -0.10 -9.49
C PRO A 323 -0.50 1.29 -9.40
N PRO A 324 -1.82 1.40 -9.36
CA PRO A 324 -2.51 2.67 -9.13
C PRO A 324 -2.09 3.36 -7.83
N SER A 325 -1.79 2.57 -6.80
CA SER A 325 -1.23 3.04 -5.52
C SER A 325 0.26 2.72 -5.44
N GLY A 326 1.11 3.73 -5.16
CA GLY A 326 2.54 3.56 -4.97
C GLY A 326 3.41 3.63 -6.23
N GLY A 327 2.85 3.39 -7.43
CA GLY A 327 3.51 3.64 -8.72
C GLY A 327 4.78 2.84 -9.01
N GLY A 328 5.05 1.73 -8.31
CA GLY A 328 6.22 0.87 -8.52
C GLY A 328 6.27 0.23 -9.92
N PRO A 329 7.43 -0.31 -10.35
CA PRO A 329 7.61 -0.85 -11.70
C PRO A 329 7.04 -2.27 -11.85
N TYR A 330 5.75 -2.45 -11.60
CA TYR A 330 5.08 -3.75 -11.74
C TYR A 330 3.99 -3.70 -12.79
N TYR A 331 3.92 -4.73 -13.62
CA TYR A 331 2.72 -5.08 -14.36
C TYR A 331 1.73 -5.75 -13.42
N ILE A 332 0.47 -5.37 -13.48
CA ILE A 332 -0.63 -6.01 -12.74
C ILE A 332 -1.66 -6.48 -13.74
N VAL A 333 -2.07 -7.72 -13.67
CA VAL A 333 -3.12 -8.29 -14.51
C VAL A 333 -4.24 -8.83 -13.62
N ASN A 334 -5.40 -8.22 -13.71
CA ASN A 334 -6.64 -8.72 -13.10
C ASN A 334 -7.44 -9.39 -14.19
N TYR A 335 -7.76 -10.67 -14.04
CA TYR A 335 -8.38 -11.43 -15.12
C TYR A 335 -9.40 -12.48 -14.62
N ASP A 336 -10.28 -12.87 -15.50
CA ASP A 336 -11.23 -13.98 -15.36
C ASP A 336 -11.03 -14.94 -16.53
N ASP A 337 -10.62 -16.16 -16.22
CA ASP A 337 -10.39 -17.26 -17.19
C ASP A 337 -11.47 -18.36 -17.14
N ARG A 338 -12.57 -18.13 -16.42
CA ARG A 338 -13.60 -19.13 -16.13
C ARG A 338 -14.97 -18.80 -16.74
N SER A 339 -15.34 -17.52 -16.78
CA SER A 339 -16.72 -17.15 -17.13
C SER A 339 -16.96 -16.97 -18.62
N GLY A 340 -15.91 -16.74 -19.41
CA GLY A 340 -16.03 -16.40 -20.83
C GLY A 340 -16.68 -15.05 -21.11
N ARG A 341 -16.73 -14.14 -20.13
CA ARG A 341 -17.37 -12.83 -20.21
C ARG A 341 -16.34 -11.71 -20.11
N THR A 342 -16.50 -10.65 -20.90
CA THR A 342 -15.62 -9.49 -20.93
C THR A 342 -16.00 -8.39 -19.94
N ASP A 343 -17.23 -8.42 -19.41
CA ASP A 343 -17.79 -7.36 -18.55
C ASP A 343 -17.59 -7.58 -17.04
N ARG A 344 -17.15 -8.76 -16.61
CA ARG A 344 -17.01 -9.10 -15.19
C ARG A 344 -15.90 -8.32 -14.49
N VAL A 345 -14.75 -8.20 -15.11
CA VAL A 345 -13.59 -7.52 -14.51
C VAL A 345 -13.82 -6.02 -14.46
N THR A 346 -14.31 -5.44 -15.56
CA THR A 346 -14.62 -4.00 -15.67
C THR A 346 -15.83 -3.58 -14.85
N GLY A 347 -16.87 -4.44 -14.79
CA GLY A 347 -18.08 -4.21 -13.98
C GLY A 347 -17.90 -4.52 -12.50
N GLY A 348 -16.76 -5.07 -12.10
CA GLY A 348 -16.52 -5.44 -10.71
C GLY A 348 -17.43 -6.57 -10.20
N ILE A 349 -18.07 -7.36 -11.07
CA ILE A 349 -19.04 -8.39 -10.73
C ILE A 349 -18.37 -9.77 -10.85
N GLY A 350 -17.94 -10.36 -9.73
CA GLY A 350 -17.39 -11.72 -9.71
C GLY A 350 -16.58 -12.02 -8.46
N ASP A 351 -16.81 -13.17 -7.84
CA ASP A 351 -16.15 -13.60 -6.59
C ASP A 351 -14.77 -14.24 -6.83
N ASN A 352 -14.37 -14.49 -8.11
CA ASN A 352 -13.18 -15.27 -8.48
C ASN A 352 -12.31 -14.55 -9.52
N LEU A 353 -11.99 -13.29 -9.30
CA LEU A 353 -10.99 -12.60 -10.13
C LEU A 353 -9.59 -12.98 -9.66
N GLU A 354 -8.75 -13.40 -10.58
CA GLU A 354 -7.34 -13.64 -10.33
C GLU A 354 -6.53 -12.36 -10.53
N THR A 355 -5.55 -12.13 -9.65
CA THR A 355 -4.64 -10.99 -9.75
C THR A 355 -3.21 -11.49 -9.80
N PHE A 356 -2.51 -11.18 -10.88
CA PHE A 356 -1.10 -11.48 -11.07
C PHE A 356 -0.28 -10.19 -11.08
N LEU A 357 0.86 -10.21 -10.40
CA LEU A 357 1.84 -9.13 -10.39
C LEU A 357 3.17 -9.64 -10.92
N CYS A 358 3.84 -8.80 -11.72
CA CYS A 358 5.17 -9.09 -12.24
C CYS A 358 6.01 -7.83 -12.28
N LEU A 359 7.24 -7.90 -11.75
CA LEU A 359 8.23 -6.83 -11.89
C LEU A 359 8.60 -6.65 -13.35
N LYS A 360 8.65 -5.41 -13.85
CA LYS A 360 8.91 -5.13 -15.27
C LYS A 360 10.24 -5.66 -15.78
N SER A 361 11.31 -5.54 -14.97
CA SER A 361 12.64 -6.07 -15.30
C SER A 361 12.70 -7.61 -15.30
N ARG A 362 11.67 -8.29 -14.81
CA ARG A 362 11.53 -9.74 -14.73
C ARG A 362 10.26 -10.24 -15.43
N ALA A 363 9.89 -9.58 -16.52
CA ALA A 363 8.75 -9.98 -17.35
C ALA A 363 8.88 -11.43 -17.90
N ASP A 364 10.10 -11.95 -17.96
CA ASP A 364 10.42 -13.34 -18.28
C ASP A 364 9.88 -14.36 -17.24
N ALA A 365 9.65 -13.94 -16.01
CA ALA A 365 9.05 -14.78 -14.95
C ALA A 365 7.51 -14.89 -15.04
N CYS A 366 6.89 -14.24 -16.02
CA CYS A 366 5.44 -14.28 -16.23
C CYS A 366 4.98 -15.67 -16.70
N PRO A 367 3.85 -16.21 -16.19
CA PRO A 367 3.23 -17.42 -16.70
C PRO A 367 2.98 -17.35 -18.22
N PRO A 368 3.18 -18.43 -18.98
CA PRO A 368 3.02 -18.42 -20.45
C PRO A 368 1.66 -17.91 -20.92
N VAL A 369 0.59 -18.14 -20.15
CA VAL A 369 -0.78 -17.68 -20.47
C VAL A 369 -0.93 -16.17 -20.39
N LEU A 370 -0.16 -15.49 -19.51
CA LEU A 370 -0.20 -14.04 -19.33
C LEU A 370 0.93 -13.31 -20.07
N ALA A 371 1.97 -14.01 -20.52
CA ALA A 371 3.10 -13.40 -21.24
C ALA A 371 2.67 -12.57 -22.46
N PRO A 372 1.69 -12.97 -23.29
CA PRO A 372 1.20 -12.15 -24.38
C PRO A 372 0.50 -10.85 -23.91
N VAL A 373 -0.18 -10.89 -22.75
CA VAL A 373 -0.81 -9.68 -22.16
C VAL A 373 0.26 -8.69 -21.72
N ILE A 374 1.31 -9.18 -21.04
CA ILE A 374 2.45 -8.35 -20.64
C ILE A 374 3.15 -7.75 -21.85
N ALA A 375 3.34 -8.51 -22.92
CA ALA A 375 3.91 -8.03 -24.18
C ALA A 375 3.06 -6.92 -24.83
N LEU A 376 1.71 -7.06 -24.79
CA LEU A 376 0.79 -6.02 -25.24
C LEU A 376 0.96 -4.72 -24.44
N VAL A 377 1.00 -4.82 -23.10
CA VAL A 377 1.17 -3.65 -22.23
C VAL A 377 2.51 -2.96 -22.52
N GLY A 378 3.60 -3.71 -22.68
CA GLY A 378 4.91 -3.18 -23.06
C GLY A 378 4.91 -2.48 -24.42
N GLU A 379 4.30 -3.09 -25.46
CA GLU A 379 4.15 -2.47 -26.77
C GLU A 379 3.35 -1.14 -26.71
N LEU A 380 2.31 -1.10 -25.89
CA LEU A 380 1.51 0.12 -25.70
C LEU A 380 2.29 1.20 -24.94
N GLU A 381 3.10 0.85 -23.96
CA GLU A 381 3.99 1.80 -23.28
C GLU A 381 4.95 2.46 -24.28
N ASP A 382 5.53 1.68 -25.19
CA ASP A 382 6.44 2.18 -26.23
C ASP A 382 5.70 3.06 -27.24
N LEU A 383 4.51 2.63 -27.72
CA LEU A 383 3.71 3.38 -28.68
C LEU A 383 3.25 4.73 -28.17
N PHE A 384 2.89 4.84 -26.88
CA PHE A 384 2.44 6.07 -26.24
C PHE A 384 3.56 6.87 -25.57
N ALA A 385 4.79 6.32 -25.49
CA ALA A 385 5.87 6.84 -24.65
C ALA A 385 5.38 7.15 -23.22
N CYS A 386 4.56 6.26 -22.64
CA CYS A 386 3.89 6.45 -21.36
C CYS A 386 4.00 5.18 -20.52
N THR A 387 4.63 5.28 -19.36
CA THR A 387 4.87 4.14 -18.46
C THR A 387 3.74 3.90 -17.45
N ALA A 388 2.63 4.62 -17.59
CA ALA A 388 1.48 4.52 -16.68
C ALA A 388 0.20 4.42 -17.50
N ILE A 389 -0.19 3.22 -17.88
CA ILE A 389 -1.38 2.92 -18.68
C ILE A 389 -2.24 1.84 -18.05
N ASP A 390 -3.52 1.89 -18.37
CA ASP A 390 -4.57 0.95 -18.01
C ASP A 390 -5.12 0.36 -19.32
N VAL A 391 -5.19 -0.97 -19.41
CA VAL A 391 -5.46 -1.73 -20.63
C VAL A 391 -6.54 -2.74 -20.37
N GLU A 392 -7.68 -2.65 -21.08
CA GLU A 392 -8.69 -3.70 -21.12
C GLU A 392 -8.42 -4.65 -22.28
N PHE A 393 -8.41 -5.94 -22.00
CA PHE A 393 -8.11 -6.96 -22.99
C PHE A 393 -9.06 -8.16 -22.90
N ALA A 394 -9.12 -8.93 -23.98
CA ALA A 394 -9.71 -10.27 -23.99
C ALA A 394 -8.90 -11.20 -24.88
N THR A 395 -8.96 -12.51 -24.61
CA THR A 395 -8.32 -13.57 -25.42
C THR A 395 -9.38 -14.56 -25.86
N ASP A 396 -9.36 -14.94 -27.13
CA ASP A 396 -10.24 -15.98 -27.66
C ASP A 396 -9.64 -17.41 -27.52
N GLY A 397 -10.41 -18.42 -27.95
CA GLY A 397 -10.01 -19.82 -27.90
C GLY A 397 -8.77 -20.18 -28.72
N ASP A 398 -8.41 -19.37 -29.70
CA ASP A 398 -7.22 -19.53 -30.55
C ASP A 398 -5.98 -18.83 -29.94
N GLY A 399 -6.14 -18.20 -28.76
CA GLY A 399 -5.08 -17.46 -28.08
C GLY A 399 -4.81 -16.07 -28.66
N GLN A 400 -5.67 -15.56 -29.55
CA GLN A 400 -5.56 -14.21 -30.08
C GLN A 400 -6.00 -13.20 -29.05
N ILE A 401 -5.14 -12.21 -28.75
CA ILE A 401 -5.47 -11.09 -27.84
C ILE A 401 -6.16 -9.98 -28.62
N TYR A 402 -7.18 -9.41 -28.00
CA TYR A 402 -7.91 -8.25 -28.45
C TYR A 402 -7.75 -7.11 -27.44
N LEU A 403 -7.34 -5.94 -27.93
CA LEU A 403 -7.36 -4.70 -27.17
C LEU A 403 -8.77 -4.10 -27.18
N LEU A 404 -9.38 -3.98 -26.00
CA LEU A 404 -10.74 -3.45 -25.84
C LEU A 404 -10.74 -1.97 -25.47
N GLN A 405 -9.74 -1.53 -24.69
CA GLN A 405 -9.54 -0.14 -24.30
C GLN A 405 -8.10 0.06 -23.81
N VAL A 406 -7.58 1.27 -23.98
CA VAL A 406 -6.36 1.74 -23.31
C VAL A 406 -6.52 3.21 -22.92
N ARG A 407 -6.05 3.54 -21.73
CA ARG A 407 -6.07 4.92 -21.22
C ARG A 407 -4.85 5.22 -20.35
N ARG A 408 -4.57 6.49 -20.14
CA ARG A 408 -3.53 6.93 -19.25
C ARG A 408 -3.96 6.69 -17.80
N LEU A 409 -3.08 6.11 -17.00
CA LEU A 409 -3.28 5.93 -15.56
C LEU A 409 -2.79 7.17 -14.81
N SER A 410 -3.66 7.76 -13.98
CA SER A 410 -3.25 8.80 -13.05
C SER A 410 -2.63 8.14 -11.83
N ILE A 411 -1.34 8.37 -11.60
CA ILE A 411 -0.61 7.85 -10.44
C ILE A 411 -0.24 9.04 -9.55
N GLU A 412 -0.55 8.98 -8.27
CA GLU A 412 0.08 9.86 -7.29
C GLU A 412 1.56 9.49 -7.19
N ARG A 413 2.41 10.22 -7.91
CA ARG A 413 3.85 10.08 -7.76
C ARG A 413 4.26 10.60 -6.39
N GLN A 414 4.57 9.68 -5.52
CA GLN A 414 5.34 9.98 -4.34
C GLN A 414 6.83 10.07 -4.72
N GLU A 415 7.59 10.74 -3.84
CA GLU A 415 9.00 11.08 -4.01
C GLU A 415 9.84 9.99 -4.71
N ALA A 416 10.76 10.43 -5.54
CA ALA A 416 11.48 9.71 -6.57
C ALA A 416 12.26 8.47 -6.11
N ILE A 417 11.55 7.35 -5.92
CA ILE A 417 12.19 6.03 -5.94
C ILE A 417 12.31 5.60 -7.41
N THR A 418 13.53 5.34 -7.84
CA THR A 418 13.79 4.87 -9.21
C THR A 418 13.47 3.39 -9.38
N ASP A 419 13.12 2.95 -10.59
CA ASP A 419 12.86 1.55 -10.88
C ASP A 419 14.09 0.67 -10.52
N ALA A 420 15.31 1.15 -10.76
CA ALA A 420 16.55 0.46 -10.36
C ALA A 420 16.71 0.28 -8.84
N GLN A 421 16.23 1.21 -8.04
CA GLN A 421 16.22 1.05 -6.57
C GLN A 421 15.22 -0.04 -6.12
N VAL A 422 14.08 -0.15 -6.79
CA VAL A 422 13.11 -1.21 -6.55
C VAL A 422 13.70 -2.56 -6.95
N ASP A 423 14.33 -2.68 -8.12
CA ASP A 423 15.00 -3.89 -8.59
C ASP A 423 16.08 -4.37 -7.59
N THR A 424 16.92 -3.44 -7.12
CA THR A 424 17.95 -3.73 -6.11
C THR A 424 17.33 -4.21 -4.80
N ALA A 425 16.30 -3.53 -4.33
CA ALA A 425 15.62 -3.90 -3.08
C ALA A 425 14.97 -5.30 -3.16
N LEU A 426 14.31 -5.63 -4.27
CA LEU A 426 13.73 -6.95 -4.46
C LEU A 426 14.80 -8.05 -4.58
N ALA A 427 15.93 -7.78 -5.23
CA ALA A 427 17.06 -8.70 -5.26
C ALA A 427 17.63 -8.94 -3.84
N ASP A 428 17.67 -7.91 -2.99
CA ASP A 428 18.06 -8.04 -1.58
C ASP A 428 17.05 -8.87 -0.79
N VAL A 429 15.75 -8.69 -1.03
CA VAL A 429 14.68 -9.51 -0.43
C VAL A 429 14.84 -10.97 -0.85
N ALA A 430 14.96 -11.26 -2.15
CA ALA A 430 15.12 -12.61 -2.68
C ALA A 430 16.33 -13.33 -2.05
N ARG A 431 17.47 -12.65 -1.98
CA ARG A 431 18.69 -13.17 -1.32
C ARG A 431 18.47 -13.44 0.16
N LYS A 432 17.73 -12.56 0.86
CA LYS A 432 17.42 -12.75 2.28
C LYS A 432 16.45 -13.91 2.50
N VAL A 433 15.44 -14.06 1.66
CA VAL A 433 14.52 -15.21 1.64
C VAL A 433 15.31 -16.50 1.44
N GLU A 434 16.18 -16.57 0.42
CA GLU A 434 17.03 -17.73 0.16
C GLU A 434 17.90 -18.11 1.37
N LEU A 435 18.57 -17.11 1.97
CA LEU A 435 19.43 -17.32 3.12
C LEU A 435 18.66 -17.88 4.32
N LEU A 436 17.52 -17.28 4.66
CA LEU A 436 16.71 -17.67 5.82
C LEU A 436 15.93 -18.97 5.58
N SER A 437 15.70 -19.38 4.33
CA SER A 437 15.06 -20.65 4.02
C SER A 437 15.97 -21.86 4.14
N ARG A 438 17.29 -21.69 4.26
CA ARG A 438 18.25 -22.79 4.45
C ARG A 438 18.06 -23.48 5.81
N PRO A 439 18.38 -24.77 5.93
CA PRO A 439 18.39 -25.46 7.24
C PRO A 439 19.23 -24.70 8.27
N HIS A 440 18.76 -24.64 9.50
CA HIS A 440 19.44 -23.96 10.58
C HIS A 440 19.71 -24.91 11.75
N PRO A 441 20.92 -24.94 12.36
CA PRO A 441 21.30 -25.92 13.38
C PRO A 441 20.47 -25.84 14.68
N PHE A 442 19.79 -24.74 14.94
CA PHE A 442 18.99 -24.51 16.17
C PHE A 442 17.47 -24.39 15.88
N LEU A 443 17.02 -24.74 14.68
CA LEU A 443 15.61 -24.74 14.31
C LEU A 443 15.24 -26.07 13.65
N HIS A 444 14.16 -26.65 14.10
CA HIS A 444 13.54 -27.81 13.43
C HIS A 444 12.94 -27.37 12.09
N GLY A 445 12.88 -28.33 11.15
CA GLY A 445 12.37 -28.08 9.80
C GLY A 445 13.47 -27.70 8.79
N SER A 446 13.31 -28.17 7.55
CA SER A 446 14.32 -28.08 6.49
C SER A 446 14.28 -26.75 5.71
N ARG A 447 13.19 -25.99 5.80
CA ARG A 447 12.96 -24.72 5.08
C ARG A 447 12.13 -23.74 5.90
N SER A 448 12.15 -22.46 5.54
CA SER A 448 11.21 -21.45 6.03
C SER A 448 10.37 -20.86 4.90
N ILE A 449 9.24 -20.30 5.25
CA ILE A 449 8.41 -19.40 4.44
C ILE A 449 8.12 -18.15 5.26
N PHE A 450 7.66 -17.08 4.61
CA PHE A 450 7.42 -15.81 5.28
C PHE A 450 6.00 -15.35 5.02
N GLY A 451 5.29 -14.93 6.06
CA GLY A 451 3.91 -14.51 5.94
C GLY A 451 3.62 -13.24 6.74
N VAL A 452 2.60 -12.48 6.34
CA VAL A 452 2.24 -11.22 7.01
C VAL A 452 1.33 -11.42 8.23
N MET A 453 0.68 -12.58 8.38
CA MET A 453 -0.34 -12.83 9.43
C MET A 453 -0.15 -14.12 10.27
N PRO A 454 0.86 -14.99 10.10
CA PRO A 454 0.86 -16.32 10.74
C PRO A 454 0.96 -16.31 12.27
N ASP A 455 1.53 -15.28 12.87
CA ASP A 455 1.67 -15.13 14.32
C ASP A 455 1.84 -13.64 14.65
N TRP A 456 1.25 -13.17 15.76
CA TRP A 456 1.29 -11.75 16.16
C TRP A 456 0.77 -10.76 15.12
N ASN A 457 0.29 -11.20 14.00
CA ASN A 457 -0.42 -10.48 12.95
C ASN A 457 0.08 -9.05 12.70
N PRO A 458 1.33 -8.83 12.26
CA PRO A 458 1.85 -7.48 12.06
C PRO A 458 1.01 -6.65 11.10
N ALA A 459 0.45 -7.26 10.06
CA ALA A 459 -0.43 -6.58 9.11
C ALA A 459 -1.70 -5.99 9.75
N GLU A 460 -2.25 -6.66 10.79
CA GLU A 460 -3.39 -6.17 11.57
C GLU A 460 -2.99 -5.05 12.55
N ILE A 461 -1.84 -5.22 13.23
CA ILE A 461 -1.46 -4.37 14.37
C ILE A 461 -0.75 -3.09 13.93
N ILE A 462 0.16 -3.16 12.96
CA ILE A 462 0.95 -2.02 12.48
C ILE A 462 0.77 -1.71 10.99
N GLY A 463 -0.01 -2.53 10.26
CA GLY A 463 -0.23 -2.40 8.83
C GLY A 463 0.84 -3.06 7.97
N LEU A 464 0.53 -3.25 6.67
CA LEU A 464 1.47 -3.84 5.71
C LEU A 464 2.67 -2.92 5.39
N ARG A 465 2.49 -1.61 5.50
CA ARG A 465 3.51 -0.58 5.25
C ARG A 465 3.59 0.36 6.43
N PRO A 466 4.06 -0.14 7.59
CA PRO A 466 4.06 0.64 8.83
C PRO A 466 5.04 1.82 8.74
N TRP A 467 4.74 2.85 9.49
CA TRP A 467 5.69 3.92 9.75
C TRP A 467 6.93 3.37 10.47
N PRO A 468 8.13 3.92 10.24
CA PRO A 468 9.36 3.43 10.89
C PRO A 468 9.27 3.38 12.42
N LEU A 469 8.65 4.37 13.05
CA LEU A 469 8.46 4.37 14.50
C LEU A 469 7.55 3.24 14.96
N SER A 470 6.43 3.01 14.27
CA SER A 470 5.51 1.92 14.58
C SER A 470 6.19 0.56 14.46
N LEU A 471 6.96 0.34 13.38
CA LEU A 471 7.69 -0.90 13.14
C LEU A 471 8.76 -1.14 14.22
N SER A 472 9.58 -0.13 14.55
CA SER A 472 10.65 -0.27 15.53
C SER A 472 10.12 -0.49 16.94
N LEU A 473 9.03 0.18 17.34
CA LEU A 473 8.35 -0.05 18.62
C LEU A 473 7.70 -1.44 18.69
N TYR A 474 7.08 -1.90 17.62
CA TYR A 474 6.49 -3.25 17.59
C TYR A 474 7.54 -4.34 17.71
N ARG A 475 8.67 -4.17 17.05
CA ARG A 475 9.83 -5.05 17.19
C ARG A 475 10.37 -5.06 18.62
N GLU A 476 10.62 -3.90 19.19
CA GLU A 476 11.16 -3.76 20.57
C GLU A 476 10.22 -4.34 21.63
N LEU A 477 8.93 -4.09 21.50
CA LEU A 477 7.95 -4.50 22.51
C LEU A 477 7.50 -5.95 22.38
N VAL A 478 7.61 -6.56 21.18
CA VAL A 478 7.02 -7.87 20.90
C VAL A 478 8.01 -8.80 20.21
N THR A 479 8.34 -8.52 18.94
CA THR A 479 8.79 -9.55 17.99
C THR A 479 10.30 -9.81 18.00
N ASP A 480 11.13 -8.94 18.57
CA ASP A 480 12.57 -9.18 18.63
C ASP A 480 12.95 -10.18 19.73
N ALA A 481 12.27 -10.15 20.89
CA ALA A 481 12.60 -11.03 21.99
C ALA A 481 11.43 -11.46 22.90
N ILE A 482 10.51 -10.54 23.20
CA ILE A 482 9.48 -10.72 24.24
C ILE A 482 8.59 -11.94 23.97
N TRP A 483 8.18 -12.14 22.72
CA TRP A 483 7.38 -13.27 22.27
C TRP A 483 8.04 -14.62 22.63
N ALA A 484 9.35 -14.75 22.45
CA ALA A 484 10.10 -15.98 22.67
C ALA A 484 10.29 -16.28 24.17
N TYR A 485 10.49 -15.22 24.98
CA TYR A 485 10.54 -15.38 26.45
C TYR A 485 9.24 -15.93 27.00
N GLN A 486 8.09 -15.49 26.49
CA GLN A 486 6.81 -16.01 26.89
C GLN A 486 6.63 -17.49 26.51
N ARG A 487 6.97 -17.87 25.26
CA ARG A 487 6.86 -19.24 24.78
C ARG A 487 7.68 -20.20 25.64
N ASP A 488 8.95 -19.87 25.89
CA ASP A 488 9.84 -20.65 26.76
C ASP A 488 9.29 -20.74 28.21
N ASN A 489 8.79 -19.65 28.77
CA ASN A 489 8.19 -19.65 30.12
C ASN A 489 7.00 -20.58 30.24
N TYR A 490 6.23 -20.76 29.18
CA TYR A 490 5.05 -21.62 29.14
C TYR A 490 5.38 -23.09 28.81
N GLY A 491 6.63 -23.37 28.39
CA GLY A 491 7.13 -24.74 28.20
C GLY A 491 7.18 -25.20 26.75
N TYR A 492 7.09 -24.27 25.82
CA TYR A 492 7.41 -24.52 24.43
C TYR A 492 8.93 -24.45 24.17
N GLN A 493 9.35 -24.63 22.90
CA GLN A 493 10.75 -24.55 22.51
C GLN A 493 11.36 -23.18 22.85
N ASN A 494 12.65 -23.18 23.22
CA ASN A 494 13.38 -21.96 23.57
C ASN A 494 13.96 -21.28 22.32
N LEU A 495 13.34 -20.20 21.90
CA LEU A 495 13.70 -19.42 20.69
C LEU A 495 14.15 -17.99 21.01
N ARG A 496 14.65 -17.73 22.23
CA ARG A 496 14.98 -16.38 22.72
C ARG A 496 16.00 -15.63 21.87
N SER A 497 16.81 -16.34 21.07
CA SER A 497 17.81 -15.75 20.16
C SER A 497 17.28 -15.41 18.77
N PHE A 498 16.03 -15.73 18.47
CA PHE A 498 15.44 -15.53 17.16
C PHE A 498 14.43 -14.38 17.17
N PRO A 499 14.59 -13.37 16.30
CA PRO A 499 13.50 -12.46 16.01
C PRO A 499 12.40 -13.21 15.26
N LEU A 500 11.16 -12.95 15.62
CA LEU A 500 10.01 -13.53 14.93
C LEU A 500 9.73 -12.81 13.60
N LEU A 501 9.88 -11.47 13.62
CA LEU A 501 9.61 -10.61 12.48
C LEU A 501 10.89 -10.36 11.68
N VAL A 502 10.80 -10.63 10.37
CA VAL A 502 11.77 -10.22 9.35
C VAL A 502 11.23 -9.00 8.62
N SER A 503 12.01 -7.93 8.59
CA SER A 503 11.63 -6.72 7.84
C SER A 503 12.26 -6.74 6.45
N PHE A 504 11.45 -6.83 5.40
CA PHE A 504 11.87 -6.70 4.01
C PHE A 504 11.71 -5.24 3.56
N HIS A 505 12.76 -4.43 3.74
CA HIS A 505 12.73 -2.98 3.48
C HIS A 505 11.55 -2.26 4.13
N GLY A 506 11.23 -2.57 5.38
CA GLY A 506 10.12 -1.98 6.12
C GLY A 506 8.79 -2.76 6.04
N LEU A 507 8.66 -3.70 5.11
CA LEU A 507 7.51 -4.61 5.05
C LEU A 507 7.66 -5.71 6.12
N PRO A 508 6.70 -5.88 7.04
CA PRO A 508 6.82 -6.80 8.15
C PRO A 508 6.34 -8.21 7.78
N TYR A 509 7.23 -9.20 7.90
CA TYR A 509 6.93 -10.61 7.67
C TYR A 509 7.30 -11.45 8.88
N ILE A 510 6.53 -12.47 9.17
CA ILE A 510 6.82 -13.49 10.16
C ILE A 510 7.64 -14.61 9.52
N ASP A 511 8.76 -14.99 10.13
CA ASP A 511 9.44 -16.25 9.81
C ASP A 511 8.58 -17.42 10.34
N VAL A 512 7.91 -18.12 9.41
CA VAL A 512 6.93 -19.17 9.76
C VAL A 512 7.60 -20.36 10.41
N ARG A 513 8.84 -20.71 10.00
CA ARG A 513 9.59 -21.79 10.65
C ARG A 513 9.89 -21.43 12.11
N VAL A 514 10.34 -20.22 12.38
CA VAL A 514 10.56 -19.72 13.74
C VAL A 514 9.27 -19.74 14.55
N SER A 515 8.17 -19.25 13.97
CA SER A 515 6.85 -19.30 14.60
C SER A 515 6.44 -20.75 14.92
N PHE A 516 6.49 -21.66 13.95
CA PHE A 516 6.03 -23.05 14.12
C PHE A 516 6.87 -23.83 15.12
N ASN A 517 8.19 -23.62 15.16
CA ASN A 517 9.04 -24.14 16.23
C ASN A 517 8.55 -23.71 17.61
N SER A 518 8.06 -22.46 17.74
CA SER A 518 7.61 -21.89 19.01
C SER A 518 6.35 -22.52 19.58
N PHE A 519 5.63 -23.31 18.79
CA PHE A 519 4.45 -24.04 19.24
C PHE A 519 4.72 -25.51 19.57
N ILE A 520 5.95 -25.99 19.32
CA ILE A 520 6.34 -27.34 19.72
C ILE A 520 6.59 -27.37 21.23
N PRO A 521 5.95 -28.27 22.00
CA PRO A 521 6.32 -28.46 23.39
C PRO A 521 7.78 -28.87 23.54
N ARG A 522 8.46 -28.37 24.57
CA ARG A 522 9.90 -28.56 24.78
C ARG A 522 10.32 -30.04 24.91
N ASP A 523 9.43 -30.89 25.41
CA ASP A 523 9.68 -32.30 25.67
C ASP A 523 9.37 -33.23 24.48
N VAL A 524 9.01 -32.67 23.33
CA VAL A 524 8.87 -33.42 22.07
C VAL A 524 10.25 -33.75 21.50
N PRO A 525 10.53 -35.02 21.11
CA PRO A 525 11.80 -35.42 20.51
C PRO A 525 12.13 -34.64 19.23
N ASP A 526 13.41 -34.34 19.03
CA ASP A 526 13.90 -33.48 17.93
C ASP A 526 13.49 -33.97 16.53
N ASP A 527 13.53 -35.29 16.29
CA ASP A 527 13.12 -35.88 15.01
C ASP A 527 11.62 -35.71 14.74
N LEU A 528 10.80 -35.91 15.75
CA LEU A 528 9.36 -35.66 15.65
C LEU A 528 9.07 -34.18 15.48
N ALA A 529 9.77 -33.30 16.20
CA ALA A 529 9.63 -31.84 16.08
C ALA A 529 9.98 -31.40 14.66
N ALA A 530 11.05 -31.90 14.07
CA ALA A 530 11.47 -31.58 12.71
C ALA A 530 10.43 -32.00 11.66
N ARG A 531 9.87 -33.20 11.79
CA ARG A 531 8.79 -33.69 10.91
C ARG A 531 7.51 -32.86 11.07
N LEU A 532 7.14 -32.51 12.29
CA LEU A 532 5.96 -31.67 12.57
C LEU A 532 6.09 -30.28 11.96
N VAL A 533 7.24 -29.61 12.13
CA VAL A 533 7.45 -28.27 11.54
C VAL A 533 7.37 -28.33 10.01
N ASN A 534 7.96 -29.31 9.37
CA ASN A 534 7.85 -29.49 7.91
C ASN A 534 6.38 -29.72 7.50
N TYR A 535 5.67 -30.61 8.20
CA TYR A 535 4.26 -30.89 7.96
C TYR A 535 3.38 -29.63 8.06
N TYR A 536 3.61 -28.79 9.08
CA TYR A 536 2.85 -27.56 9.25
C TYR A 536 3.15 -26.56 8.11
N ILE A 537 4.42 -26.46 7.68
CA ILE A 537 4.80 -25.60 6.55
C ILE A 537 4.15 -26.11 5.25
N ASP A 538 4.22 -27.41 4.98
CA ASP A 538 3.63 -28.03 3.80
C ASP A 538 2.13 -27.84 3.75
N ARG A 539 1.47 -27.94 4.89
CA ARG A 539 0.05 -27.71 4.99
C ARG A 539 -0.34 -26.24 4.74
N LEU A 540 0.44 -25.29 5.27
CA LEU A 540 0.21 -23.87 4.99
C LEU A 540 0.45 -23.54 3.52
N LEU A 541 1.41 -24.19 2.87
CA LEU A 541 1.65 -24.00 1.44
C LEU A 541 0.54 -24.60 0.57
N ALA A 542 -0.08 -25.68 1.01
CA ALA A 542 -1.24 -26.24 0.32
C ALA A 542 -2.48 -25.35 0.43
N GLU A 543 -2.60 -24.59 1.54
CA GLU A 543 -3.73 -23.72 1.82
C GLU A 543 -3.25 -22.33 2.30
N PRO A 544 -2.63 -21.49 1.42
CA PRO A 544 -2.04 -20.21 1.82
C PRO A 544 -3.03 -19.20 2.41
N GLN A 545 -4.31 -19.32 2.08
CA GLN A 545 -5.40 -18.52 2.64
C GLN A 545 -5.59 -18.72 4.14
N LEU A 546 -5.04 -19.79 4.73
CA LEU A 546 -5.10 -20.06 6.17
C LEU A 546 -3.97 -19.38 6.96
N HIS A 547 -3.18 -18.51 6.34
CA HIS A 547 -2.03 -17.87 6.99
C HIS A 547 -2.42 -16.96 8.18
N ASP A 548 -3.66 -16.54 8.29
CA ASP A 548 -4.22 -15.80 9.44
C ASP A 548 -4.91 -16.72 10.49
N LYS A 549 -5.02 -18.02 10.22
CA LYS A 549 -5.72 -19.03 11.04
C LYS A 549 -4.81 -20.17 11.48
N VAL A 550 -3.50 -20.01 11.44
CA VAL A 550 -2.53 -21.09 11.66
C VAL A 550 -2.71 -21.80 13.00
N GLU A 551 -3.04 -21.08 14.07
CA GLU A 551 -3.20 -21.63 15.41
C GLU A 551 -4.42 -22.56 15.57
N PHE A 552 -5.44 -22.35 14.76
CA PHE A 552 -6.67 -23.13 14.83
C PHE A 552 -6.68 -24.24 13.77
N GLU A 553 -6.15 -23.96 12.58
CA GLU A 553 -6.32 -24.84 11.43
C GLU A 553 -5.04 -25.63 11.07
N ILE A 554 -3.85 -25.06 11.29
CA ILE A 554 -2.59 -25.65 10.84
C ILE A 554 -1.90 -26.45 11.94
N ILE A 555 -1.59 -25.81 13.08
CA ILE A 555 -0.77 -26.36 14.14
C ILE A 555 -1.56 -26.99 15.28
N PHE A 556 -0.90 -27.79 16.11
CA PHE A 556 -1.40 -28.26 17.39
C PHE A 556 -0.65 -27.54 18.52
N SER A 557 -1.29 -26.58 19.18
CA SER A 557 -0.65 -25.72 20.17
C SER A 557 -1.02 -26.05 21.63
N CYS A 558 -2.08 -26.81 21.87
CA CYS A 558 -2.56 -27.23 23.18
C CYS A 558 -3.39 -28.52 23.10
N TYR A 559 -3.67 -29.12 24.24
CA TYR A 559 -4.58 -30.26 24.35
C TYR A 559 -6.03 -29.78 24.50
N THR A 560 -6.93 -30.35 23.70
CA THR A 560 -8.39 -30.09 23.75
C THR A 560 -9.16 -31.42 23.72
N LEU A 561 -10.43 -31.41 24.04
CA LEU A 561 -11.23 -32.66 24.12
C LEU A 561 -11.42 -33.34 22.75
N ASP A 562 -11.37 -32.55 21.68
CA ASP A 562 -11.48 -33.00 20.28
C ASP A 562 -10.12 -33.28 19.63
N LEU A 563 -9.01 -33.07 20.38
CA LEU A 563 -7.66 -33.25 19.84
C LEU A 563 -7.43 -34.65 19.24
N PRO A 564 -7.86 -35.76 19.83
CA PRO A 564 -7.68 -37.09 19.23
C PRO A 564 -8.27 -37.21 17.81
N GLN A 565 -9.45 -36.63 17.57
CA GLN A 565 -10.07 -36.60 16.25
C GLN A 565 -9.29 -35.71 15.29
N ARG A 566 -8.86 -34.51 15.73
CA ARG A 566 -8.07 -33.58 14.92
C ARG A 566 -6.70 -34.15 14.53
N MET A 567 -6.10 -34.99 15.37
CA MET A 567 -4.78 -35.60 15.12
C MET A 567 -4.84 -36.78 14.14
N SER A 568 -6.03 -37.31 13.76
CA SER A 568 -6.13 -38.36 12.74
C SER A 568 -5.44 -38.01 11.43
N ARG A 569 -5.46 -36.73 11.07
CA ARG A 569 -4.78 -36.19 9.88
C ARG A 569 -3.25 -36.38 9.87
N LEU A 570 -2.62 -36.55 11.04
CA LEU A 570 -1.18 -36.87 11.12
C LEU A 570 -0.91 -38.29 10.63
N ALA A 571 -1.77 -39.26 10.99
CA ALA A 571 -1.64 -40.63 10.51
C ALA A 571 -1.74 -40.70 8.96
N GLU A 572 -2.66 -39.95 8.37
CA GLU A 572 -2.79 -39.78 6.92
C GLU A 572 -1.54 -39.19 6.27
N SER A 573 -0.77 -38.42 7.02
CA SER A 573 0.47 -37.75 6.59
C SER A 573 1.75 -38.53 6.96
N GLY A 574 1.63 -39.83 7.34
CA GLY A 574 2.74 -40.72 7.57
C GLY A 574 3.36 -40.69 8.97
N PHE A 575 2.70 -40.05 9.96
CA PHE A 575 3.10 -40.17 11.36
C PHE A 575 2.61 -41.48 11.98
N SER A 576 3.46 -42.14 12.77
CA SER A 576 3.09 -43.39 13.45
C SER A 576 2.13 -43.11 14.63
N GLN A 577 1.46 -44.14 15.10
CA GLN A 577 0.64 -44.05 16.31
C GLN A 577 1.47 -43.65 17.54
N ALA A 578 2.74 -44.05 17.61
CA ALA A 578 3.66 -43.64 18.65
C ALA A 578 3.95 -42.12 18.60
N ASP A 579 4.17 -41.58 17.39
CA ASP A 579 4.36 -40.12 17.20
C ASP A 579 3.14 -39.33 17.68
N VAL A 580 1.95 -39.79 17.30
CA VAL A 580 0.68 -39.16 17.71
C VAL A 580 0.49 -39.22 19.21
N ALA A 581 0.78 -40.35 19.84
CA ALA A 581 0.69 -40.53 21.29
C ALA A 581 1.69 -39.64 22.03
N GLU A 582 2.94 -39.54 21.55
CA GLU A 582 3.98 -38.69 22.13
C GLU A 582 3.59 -37.20 22.07
N LEU A 583 3.19 -36.70 20.89
CA LEU A 583 2.74 -35.32 20.74
C LEU A 583 1.50 -35.05 21.62
N SER A 584 0.52 -35.93 21.62
CA SER A 584 -0.69 -35.80 22.44
C SER A 584 -0.35 -35.73 23.94
N GLY A 585 0.56 -36.60 24.40
CA GLY A 585 1.07 -36.59 25.77
C GLY A 585 1.79 -35.30 26.13
N ALA A 586 2.66 -34.81 25.25
CA ALA A 586 3.39 -33.56 25.46
C ALA A 586 2.45 -32.35 25.51
N LEU A 587 1.48 -32.24 24.61
CA LEU A 587 0.47 -31.18 24.63
C LEU A 587 -0.40 -31.24 25.90
N ARG A 588 -0.76 -32.42 26.37
CA ARG A 588 -1.52 -32.58 27.61
C ARG A 588 -0.71 -32.12 28.83
N ARG A 589 0.54 -32.55 28.99
CA ARG A 589 1.43 -32.08 30.05
C ARG A 589 1.59 -30.56 30.03
N LEU A 590 1.76 -29.98 28.83
CA LEU A 590 1.88 -28.53 28.64
C LEU A 590 0.58 -27.81 29.05
N THR A 591 -0.59 -28.30 28.60
CA THR A 591 -1.87 -27.68 28.92
C THR A 591 -2.17 -27.75 30.41
N ASN A 592 -1.96 -28.91 31.06
CA ASN A 592 -2.12 -29.04 32.52
C ASN A 592 -1.26 -28.05 33.30
N ARG A 593 -0.01 -27.83 32.90
CA ARG A 593 0.88 -26.83 33.54
C ARG A 593 0.37 -25.39 33.39
N ILE A 594 -0.31 -25.08 32.30
CA ILE A 594 -0.83 -23.72 32.05
C ILE A 594 -2.10 -23.48 32.87
N ILE A 595 -3.01 -24.47 32.94
CA ILE A 595 -4.34 -24.27 33.47
C ILE A 595 -4.46 -24.60 34.98
N HIS A 596 -3.56 -25.44 35.53
CA HIS A 596 -3.73 -26.05 36.85
C HIS A 596 -3.36 -25.13 38.02
N GLY A 597 -4.22 -25.02 39.00
CA GLY A 597 -3.98 -24.59 40.38
C GLY A 597 -3.69 -23.11 40.60
N GLU A 598 -3.42 -22.75 41.87
CA GLU A 598 -3.09 -21.37 42.30
C GLU A 598 -1.74 -20.88 41.69
N ALA A 599 -0.83 -21.79 41.40
CA ALA A 599 0.45 -21.50 40.76
C ALA A 599 0.39 -21.41 39.22
N ALA A 600 -0.79 -21.49 38.63
CA ALA A 600 -0.99 -21.42 37.19
C ALA A 600 -0.31 -20.18 36.56
N LEU A 601 0.33 -20.39 35.40
CA LEU A 601 1.14 -19.35 34.77
C LEU A 601 0.34 -18.09 34.44
N TRP A 602 -0.93 -18.26 34.02
CA TRP A 602 -1.80 -17.14 33.69
C TRP A 602 -2.13 -16.23 34.89
N ARG A 603 -2.25 -16.80 36.12
CA ARG A 603 -2.46 -16.01 37.35
C ARG A 603 -1.24 -15.14 37.68
N ARG A 604 -0.03 -15.70 37.50
CA ARG A 604 1.23 -14.96 37.67
C ARG A 604 1.37 -13.82 36.66
N ASP A 605 0.97 -14.06 35.41
CA ASP A 605 1.03 -13.03 34.37
C ASP A 605 -0.03 -11.95 34.63
N ARG A 606 -1.22 -12.31 35.11
CA ARG A 606 -2.24 -11.33 35.54
C ARG A 606 -1.71 -10.41 36.65
N ALA A 607 -1.06 -10.96 37.66
CA ALA A 607 -0.48 -10.18 38.76
C ALA A 607 0.58 -9.18 38.27
N LYS A 608 1.37 -9.52 37.24
CA LYS A 608 2.33 -8.58 36.63
C LYS A 608 1.64 -7.43 35.90
N ILE A 609 0.51 -7.68 35.22
CA ILE A 609 -0.28 -6.61 34.60
C ILE A 609 -0.82 -5.65 35.66
N ASP A 610 -1.30 -6.17 36.79
CA ASP A 610 -1.78 -5.34 37.90
C ASP A 610 -0.62 -4.53 38.52
N LEU A 611 0.60 -5.08 38.56
CA LEU A 611 1.80 -4.35 38.95
C LEU A 611 2.14 -3.22 37.97
N LEU A 612 2.01 -3.45 36.63
CA LEU A 612 2.18 -2.37 35.64
C LEU A 612 1.22 -1.21 35.91
N ALA A 613 -0.06 -1.50 36.17
CA ALA A 613 -1.05 -0.48 36.46
C ALA A 613 -0.67 0.37 37.70
N GLN A 614 -0.02 -0.22 38.70
CA GLN A 614 0.47 0.49 39.89
C GLN A 614 1.75 1.31 39.58
N ARG A 615 2.62 0.87 38.68
CA ARG A 615 3.88 1.53 38.34
C ARG A 615 3.71 2.72 37.39
N LEU A 616 2.70 2.72 36.54
CA LEU A 616 2.43 3.80 35.59
C LEU A 616 2.39 5.20 36.24
N PRO A 617 1.62 5.45 37.35
CA PRO A 617 1.63 6.72 38.03
C PRO A 617 3.02 7.12 38.59
N MET A 618 3.82 6.14 39.02
CA MET A 618 5.18 6.39 39.54
C MET A 618 6.08 6.96 38.45
N VAL A 619 6.08 6.39 37.25
CA VAL A 619 6.85 6.89 36.12
C VAL A 619 6.32 8.24 35.64
N ALA A 620 5.00 8.43 35.61
CA ALA A 620 4.38 9.69 35.20
C ALA A 620 4.72 10.87 36.11
N THR A 621 4.84 10.64 37.43
CA THR A 621 5.14 11.67 38.43
C THR A 621 6.63 11.81 38.80
N ALA A 622 7.48 10.92 38.28
CA ALA A 622 8.93 10.94 38.55
C ALA A 622 9.58 12.24 38.03
N LYS A 623 10.52 12.77 38.83
CA LYS A 623 11.32 13.95 38.44
C LYS A 623 12.49 13.56 37.54
N ILE A 624 12.21 13.07 36.36
CA ILE A 624 13.15 12.70 35.30
C ILE A 624 12.80 13.41 34.00
N ASP A 625 13.79 13.54 33.10
CA ASP A 625 13.58 14.13 31.77
C ASP A 625 12.63 13.26 30.90
N LYS A 626 12.19 13.82 29.77
CA LYS A 626 11.23 13.14 28.91
C LYS A 626 11.81 11.92 28.24
N ILE A 627 13.09 11.92 27.85
CA ILE A 627 13.77 10.76 27.21
C ILE A 627 13.85 9.61 28.21
N SER A 628 14.29 9.87 29.43
CA SER A 628 14.32 8.89 30.52
C SER A 628 12.92 8.34 30.82
N ARG A 629 11.90 9.18 30.77
CA ARG A 629 10.50 8.73 30.97
C ARG A 629 10.01 7.84 29.86
N VAL A 630 10.29 8.15 28.60
CA VAL A 630 9.98 7.27 27.44
C VAL A 630 10.68 5.92 27.61
N TYR A 631 11.96 5.94 27.94
CA TYR A 631 12.74 4.70 28.19
C TYR A 631 12.06 3.81 29.25
N TRP A 632 11.72 4.36 30.41
CA TRP A 632 11.12 3.59 31.49
C TRP A 632 9.69 3.12 31.22
N LEU A 633 8.88 3.91 30.48
CA LEU A 633 7.57 3.47 30.03
C LEU A 633 7.66 2.27 29.10
N ILE A 634 8.62 2.24 28.19
CA ILE A 634 8.84 1.12 27.26
C ILE A 634 9.43 -0.08 28.00
N GLU A 635 10.40 0.09 28.90
CA GLU A 635 10.96 -1.00 29.68
C GLU A 635 9.94 -1.65 30.62
N ASP A 636 9.13 -0.87 31.32
CA ASP A 636 8.05 -1.38 32.14
C ASP A 636 6.96 -2.07 31.28
N CYS A 637 6.65 -1.50 30.09
CA CYS A 637 5.76 -2.11 29.13
C CYS A 637 6.27 -3.49 28.68
N LYS A 638 7.57 -3.67 28.43
CA LYS A 638 8.16 -4.98 28.07
C LYS A 638 8.01 -5.99 29.21
N ARG A 639 8.41 -5.62 30.43
CA ARG A 639 8.53 -6.53 31.59
C ARG A 639 7.19 -6.90 32.20
N TYR A 640 6.34 -5.91 32.38
CA TYR A 640 5.06 -6.04 33.11
C TYR A 640 3.85 -5.90 32.21
N GLY A 641 4.04 -5.56 30.94
CA GLY A 641 3.01 -5.38 29.92
C GLY A 641 3.00 -6.50 28.87
N THR A 642 3.82 -6.36 27.82
CA THR A 642 3.78 -7.24 26.64
C THR A 642 4.22 -8.67 26.93
N LEU A 643 5.18 -8.90 27.82
CA LEU A 643 5.57 -10.25 28.22
C LEU A 643 4.41 -11.00 28.91
N PRO A 644 3.78 -10.50 29.98
CA PRO A 644 2.63 -11.17 30.58
C PRO A 644 1.39 -11.12 29.68
N PHE A 645 1.20 -10.10 28.85
CA PHE A 645 0.15 -10.09 27.85
C PHE A 645 0.26 -11.27 26.89
N ALA A 646 1.48 -11.56 26.39
CA ALA A 646 1.72 -12.72 25.53
C ALA A 646 1.32 -14.04 26.22
N GLY A 647 1.54 -14.15 27.54
CA GLY A 647 1.10 -15.31 28.35
C GLY A 647 -0.42 -15.37 28.46
N LEU A 648 -1.07 -14.27 28.78
CA LEU A 648 -2.53 -14.19 28.87
C LEU A 648 -3.20 -14.39 27.50
N ALA A 649 -2.59 -13.90 26.42
CA ALA A 649 -3.07 -14.18 25.07
C ALA A 649 -3.01 -15.68 24.77
N ARG A 650 -1.91 -16.36 25.12
CA ARG A 650 -1.79 -17.83 24.99
C ARG A 650 -2.87 -18.54 25.82
N ALA A 651 -3.09 -18.13 27.07
CA ALA A 651 -4.15 -18.66 27.91
C ALA A 651 -5.55 -18.43 27.31
N GLY A 652 -5.79 -17.25 26.75
CA GLY A 652 -7.04 -16.92 26.06
C GLY A 652 -7.27 -17.79 24.82
N PHE A 653 -6.25 -18.05 23.99
CA PHE A 653 -6.36 -18.97 22.85
C PHE A 653 -6.66 -20.40 23.29
N ILE A 654 -5.99 -20.89 24.34
CA ILE A 654 -6.27 -22.21 24.92
C ILE A 654 -7.70 -22.27 25.46
N ALA A 655 -8.15 -21.23 26.16
CA ALA A 655 -9.50 -21.10 26.69
C ALA A 655 -10.57 -21.18 25.60
N VAL A 656 -10.38 -20.44 24.48
CA VAL A 656 -11.31 -20.48 23.35
C VAL A 656 -11.32 -21.84 22.68
N GLN A 657 -10.16 -22.48 22.47
CA GLN A 657 -10.09 -23.83 21.90
C GLN A 657 -10.74 -24.89 22.80
N LEU A 658 -10.56 -24.81 24.13
CA LEU A 658 -11.25 -25.68 25.08
C LEU A 658 -12.77 -25.48 25.04
N LEU A 659 -13.23 -24.23 25.01
CA LEU A 659 -14.65 -23.93 24.90
C LEU A 659 -15.27 -24.46 23.60
N GLN A 660 -14.55 -24.30 22.48
CA GLN A 660 -14.94 -24.86 21.17
C GLN A 660 -14.99 -26.40 21.21
N SER A 661 -14.06 -27.05 21.93
CA SER A 661 -14.05 -28.50 22.08
C SER A 661 -15.25 -29.03 22.89
N PHE A 662 -15.89 -28.20 23.74
CA PHE A 662 -17.17 -28.56 24.40
C PHE A 662 -18.30 -28.69 23.37
N VAL A 663 -18.31 -27.83 22.34
CA VAL A 663 -19.28 -27.94 21.24
C VAL A 663 -19.02 -29.23 20.44
N ALA A 664 -17.75 -29.48 20.10
CA ALA A 664 -17.35 -30.68 19.33
C ALA A 664 -17.65 -31.97 20.10
N ALA A 665 -17.51 -31.96 21.44
CA ALA A 665 -17.84 -33.08 22.31
C ALA A 665 -19.35 -33.19 22.66
N GLY A 666 -20.21 -32.31 22.14
CA GLY A 666 -21.65 -32.31 22.35
C GLY A 666 -22.08 -31.94 23.80
N VAL A 667 -21.24 -31.23 24.55
CA VAL A 667 -21.52 -30.76 25.90
C VAL A 667 -22.39 -29.51 25.91
N ILE A 668 -22.09 -28.57 25.01
CA ILE A 668 -22.86 -27.33 24.79
C ILE A 668 -23.17 -27.18 23.29
N SER A 669 -24.25 -26.48 23.01
CA SER A 669 -24.63 -26.14 21.66
C SER A 669 -23.82 -24.92 21.13
N ALA A 670 -23.85 -24.69 19.83
CA ALA A 670 -23.25 -23.49 19.23
C ALA A 670 -23.92 -22.19 19.72
N GLU A 671 -25.22 -22.23 20.07
CA GLU A 671 -25.95 -21.10 20.64
C GLU A 671 -25.53 -20.83 22.09
N GLU A 672 -25.34 -21.88 22.88
CA GLU A 672 -24.82 -21.77 24.24
C GLU A 672 -23.38 -21.26 24.25
N HIS A 673 -22.54 -21.69 23.30
CA HIS A 673 -21.20 -21.15 23.10
C HIS A 673 -21.24 -19.64 22.83
N ALA A 674 -22.10 -19.18 21.90
CA ALA A 674 -22.27 -17.77 21.63
C ALA A 674 -22.76 -16.98 22.86
N THR A 675 -23.70 -17.54 23.62
CA THR A 675 -24.20 -16.95 24.88
C THR A 675 -23.10 -16.87 25.93
N PHE A 676 -22.25 -17.89 26.05
CA PHE A 676 -21.08 -17.85 26.94
C PHE A 676 -20.15 -16.69 26.57
N MET A 677 -19.77 -16.58 25.30
CA MET A 677 -18.88 -15.52 24.81
C MET A 677 -19.42 -14.13 25.09
N THR A 678 -20.74 -13.91 24.94
CA THR A 678 -21.37 -12.61 25.23
C THR A 678 -21.53 -12.35 26.75
N SER A 679 -21.44 -13.38 27.59
CA SER A 679 -21.52 -13.26 29.06
C SER A 679 -20.18 -12.88 29.72
N VAL A 680 -19.08 -12.92 28.98
CA VAL A 680 -17.74 -12.59 29.48
C VAL A 680 -17.57 -11.07 29.62
N ASP A 681 -17.05 -10.61 30.76
CA ASP A 681 -16.88 -9.19 31.07
C ASP A 681 -15.56 -8.63 30.46
N THR A 682 -15.59 -8.27 29.20
CA THR A 682 -14.43 -7.72 28.47
C THR A 682 -14.33 -6.19 28.59
N ILE A 683 -13.15 -5.63 28.31
CA ILE A 683 -12.95 -4.16 28.21
C ILE A 683 -13.91 -3.56 27.19
N GLY A 684 -14.10 -4.23 26.05
CA GLY A 684 -15.02 -3.76 25.01
C GLY A 684 -16.46 -3.65 25.49
N SER A 685 -16.98 -4.65 26.24
CA SER A 685 -18.33 -4.60 26.82
C SER A 685 -18.45 -3.44 27.82
N ARG A 686 -17.39 -3.20 28.61
CA ARG A 686 -17.36 -2.10 29.60
C ARG A 686 -17.32 -0.71 28.95
N ILE A 687 -16.58 -0.50 27.85
CA ILE A 687 -16.53 0.80 27.16
C ILE A 687 -17.94 1.26 26.76
N GLY A 688 -18.75 0.40 26.17
CA GLY A 688 -20.12 0.74 25.79
C GLY A 688 -21.01 1.11 26.98
N HIS A 689 -20.90 0.35 28.07
CA HIS A 689 -21.63 0.63 29.31
C HIS A 689 -21.17 1.95 29.97
N ASP A 690 -19.86 2.15 30.11
CA ASP A 690 -19.27 3.32 30.75
C ASP A 690 -19.51 4.60 29.94
N PHE A 691 -19.51 4.51 28.59
CA PHE A 691 -19.89 5.63 27.75
C PHE A 691 -21.32 6.10 28.00
N ALA A 692 -22.23 5.17 28.28
CA ALA A 692 -23.62 5.50 28.56
C ALA A 692 -23.82 6.11 29.95
N HIS A 693 -22.99 5.76 30.96
CA HIS A 693 -23.25 6.08 32.37
C HIS A 693 -22.27 7.09 33.00
N LEU A 694 -21.01 7.15 32.53
CA LEU A 694 -19.99 8.07 33.06
C LEU A 694 -20.10 9.46 32.45
N THR A 695 -19.61 10.47 33.17
CA THR A 695 -19.36 11.79 32.61
C THR A 695 -18.23 11.74 31.58
N LYS A 696 -18.17 12.76 30.67
CA LYS A 696 -17.08 12.87 29.69
C LYS A 696 -15.70 12.84 30.37
N ALA A 697 -15.54 13.52 31.49
CA ALA A 697 -14.28 13.59 32.23
C ALA A 697 -13.90 12.22 32.84
N GLU A 698 -14.83 11.52 33.48
CA GLU A 698 -14.57 10.17 34.04
C GLU A 698 -14.27 9.15 32.95
N PHE A 699 -15.01 9.20 31.84
CA PHE A 699 -14.80 8.32 30.70
C PHE A 699 -13.39 8.53 30.09
N LEU A 700 -13.01 9.78 29.82
CA LEU A 700 -11.69 10.10 29.27
C LEU A 700 -10.55 9.82 30.26
N ALA A 701 -10.75 10.00 31.57
CA ALA A 701 -9.76 9.58 32.57
C ALA A 701 -9.46 8.08 32.51
N ARG A 702 -10.48 7.27 32.19
CA ARG A 702 -10.34 5.79 32.09
C ARG A 702 -9.83 5.34 30.73
N TYR A 703 -10.41 5.83 29.64
CA TYR A 703 -10.22 5.35 28.27
C TYR A 703 -9.44 6.32 27.38
N GLY A 704 -9.13 7.53 27.83
CA GLY A 704 -8.54 8.61 27.04
C GLY A 704 -7.20 8.26 26.37
N HIS A 705 -6.44 7.34 26.96
CA HIS A 705 -5.17 6.89 26.41
C HIS A 705 -5.30 6.02 25.14
N LEU A 706 -6.48 5.49 24.84
CA LEU A 706 -6.70 4.68 23.65
C LEU A 706 -6.63 5.54 22.39
N ARG A 707 -6.16 4.93 21.30
CA ARG A 707 -6.10 5.50 19.94
C ARG A 707 -6.33 4.41 18.90
N PRO A 708 -6.98 4.69 17.77
CA PRO A 708 -6.97 3.80 16.60
C PRO A 708 -5.53 3.62 16.11
N GLY A 709 -5.13 2.35 15.84
CA GLY A 709 -3.73 2.08 15.50
C GLY A 709 -2.80 2.31 16.70
N THR A 710 -2.78 1.37 17.61
CA THR A 710 -2.10 1.44 18.91
C THR A 710 -0.64 1.93 18.85
N TYR A 711 0.09 1.62 17.77
CA TYR A 711 1.49 1.98 17.54
C TYR A 711 1.66 3.26 16.69
N ASP A 712 0.58 3.85 16.20
CA ASP A 712 0.63 4.98 15.29
C ASP A 712 0.62 6.33 16.04
N ILE A 713 1.73 7.07 15.95
CA ILE A 713 1.86 8.40 16.56
C ILE A 713 0.96 9.45 15.90
N LEU A 714 0.58 9.23 14.63
CA LEU A 714 -0.30 10.15 13.87
C LEU A 714 -1.76 10.04 14.28
N SER A 715 -2.14 8.90 14.87
CA SER A 715 -3.51 8.69 15.33
C SER A 715 -3.73 9.41 16.67
N PRO A 716 -4.64 10.38 16.76
CA PRO A 716 -4.89 11.08 18.01
C PRO A 716 -5.51 10.15 19.07
N ARG A 717 -5.23 10.42 20.33
CA ARG A 717 -5.84 9.73 21.47
C ARG A 717 -7.30 10.13 21.64
N TYR A 718 -8.06 9.34 22.35
CA TYR A 718 -9.46 9.68 22.68
C TYR A 718 -9.55 10.96 23.54
N ASP A 719 -8.56 11.23 24.41
CA ASP A 719 -8.51 12.47 25.21
C ASP A 719 -7.95 13.68 24.43
N GLU A 720 -7.17 13.46 23.35
CA GLU A 720 -6.69 14.52 22.45
C GLU A 720 -7.78 14.99 21.48
N ALA A 721 -8.64 14.09 21.01
CA ALA A 721 -9.71 14.39 20.04
C ALA A 721 -11.04 13.70 20.39
N PRO A 722 -11.64 13.97 21.58
CA PRO A 722 -12.78 13.22 22.07
C PRO A 722 -14.03 13.35 21.19
N ASP A 723 -14.23 14.48 20.56
CA ASP A 723 -15.40 14.76 19.74
C ASP A 723 -15.29 14.13 18.33
N LEU A 724 -14.07 13.77 17.88
CA LEU A 724 -13.85 12.98 16.69
C LEU A 724 -14.42 11.56 16.86
N TYR A 725 -14.24 10.97 18.03
CA TYR A 725 -14.58 9.58 18.29
C TYR A 725 -15.99 9.38 18.86
N PHE A 726 -16.43 10.25 19.75
CA PHE A 726 -17.67 10.08 20.52
C PHE A 726 -18.66 11.21 20.29
N ASP A 727 -19.96 10.84 20.17
CA ASP A 727 -21.03 11.84 20.18
C ASP A 727 -21.54 12.04 21.62
N TRP A 728 -21.16 13.16 22.21
CA TRP A 728 -21.56 13.53 23.58
C TRP A 728 -22.92 14.21 23.67
N SER A 729 -23.53 14.60 22.54
CA SER A 729 -24.80 15.34 22.48
C SER A 729 -26.03 14.44 22.33
N GLY A 730 -25.84 13.20 21.81
CA GLY A 730 -26.92 12.26 21.55
C GLY A 730 -27.50 11.60 22.81
N SER A 731 -28.73 11.07 22.71
CA SER A 731 -29.31 10.23 23.78
C SER A 731 -28.47 8.93 23.84
N ARG A 732 -27.73 8.79 24.93
CA ARG A 732 -26.87 7.63 25.16
C ARG A 732 -27.76 6.40 25.28
N ARG A 733 -27.67 5.46 24.34
CA ARG A 733 -28.43 4.20 24.40
C ARG A 733 -27.90 3.36 25.55
N SER A 734 -28.80 3.02 26.47
CA SER A 734 -28.50 2.04 27.51
C SER A 734 -28.06 0.74 26.87
N SER A 735 -26.88 0.25 27.25
CA SER A 735 -26.46 -1.12 26.92
C SER A 735 -27.47 -2.10 27.54
N SER A 736 -27.97 -3.05 26.77
CA SER A 736 -28.77 -4.15 27.29
C SER A 736 -27.98 -4.92 28.35
N ALA A 737 -28.65 -5.39 29.40
CA ALA A 737 -28.01 -6.19 30.44
C ALA A 737 -27.30 -7.40 29.80
N GLN A 738 -26.06 -7.67 30.23
CA GLN A 738 -25.33 -8.85 29.76
C GLN A 738 -26.12 -10.13 30.07
N PRO A 739 -26.23 -11.04 29.09
CA PRO A 739 -26.89 -12.32 29.32
C PRO A 739 -26.10 -13.12 30.37
N ARG A 740 -26.79 -13.78 31.28
CA ARG A 740 -26.18 -14.72 32.24
C ARG A 740 -26.10 -16.10 31.60
N PHE A 741 -24.92 -16.65 31.50
CA PHE A 741 -24.72 -18.04 31.10
C PHE A 741 -24.53 -18.92 32.33
N THR A 742 -25.24 -20.07 32.36
CA THR A 742 -25.13 -21.07 33.41
C THR A 742 -25.16 -22.47 32.79
N LEU A 743 -24.25 -23.33 33.24
CA LEU A 743 -24.25 -24.75 32.86
C LEU A 743 -25.26 -25.53 33.70
N SER A 744 -25.96 -26.48 33.10
CA SER A 744 -26.80 -27.45 33.82
C SER A 744 -25.96 -28.45 34.63
N ILE A 745 -26.55 -29.08 35.61
CA ILE A 745 -25.87 -30.11 36.39
C ILE A 745 -25.41 -31.30 35.51
N GLU A 746 -26.16 -31.62 34.47
CA GLU A 746 -25.83 -32.67 33.54
C GLU A 746 -24.58 -32.29 32.69
N GLN A 747 -24.51 -31.05 32.18
CA GLN A 747 -23.36 -30.54 31.50
C GLN A 747 -22.11 -30.51 32.39
N LEU A 748 -22.22 -30.06 33.64
CA LEU A 748 -21.12 -30.07 34.61
C LEU A 748 -20.60 -31.51 34.87
N ARG A 749 -21.49 -32.49 35.05
CA ARG A 749 -21.09 -33.90 35.20
C ARG A 749 -20.42 -34.45 33.95
N ARG A 750 -20.94 -34.09 32.79
CA ARG A 750 -20.32 -34.51 31.50
C ARG A 750 -18.93 -33.94 31.32
N ILE A 751 -18.71 -32.65 31.65
CA ILE A 751 -17.39 -32.05 31.66
C ILE A 751 -16.46 -32.78 32.63
N GLU A 752 -16.92 -33.05 33.87
CA GLU A 752 -16.10 -33.76 34.86
C GLU A 752 -15.65 -35.14 34.35
N GLN A 753 -16.55 -35.88 33.72
CA GLN A 753 -16.26 -37.16 33.12
C GLN A 753 -15.22 -37.08 32.04
N LEU A 754 -15.37 -36.11 31.11
CA LEU A 754 -14.44 -35.84 30.00
C LEU A 754 -13.05 -35.43 30.52
N LEU A 755 -12.97 -34.60 31.55
CA LEU A 755 -11.68 -34.19 32.14
C LEU A 755 -10.93 -35.42 32.69
N LYS A 756 -11.63 -36.38 33.33
CA LYS A 756 -11.06 -37.63 33.81
C LYS A 756 -10.60 -38.53 32.63
N GLU A 757 -11.45 -38.71 31.62
CA GLU A 757 -11.19 -39.51 30.45
C GLU A 757 -9.95 -39.01 29.69
N HIS A 758 -9.79 -37.67 29.54
CA HIS A 758 -8.71 -37.02 28.87
C HIS A 758 -7.49 -36.70 29.76
N GLN A 759 -7.55 -37.05 31.04
CA GLN A 759 -6.48 -36.81 32.03
C GLN A 759 -6.08 -35.34 32.12
N LEU A 760 -7.06 -34.44 32.07
CA LEU A 760 -6.86 -33.02 32.35
C LEU A 760 -6.93 -32.80 33.88
N ASP A 761 -5.86 -32.29 34.46
CA ASP A 761 -5.68 -32.14 35.91
C ASP A 761 -6.28 -30.83 36.42
N ILE A 762 -7.60 -30.70 36.31
CA ILE A 762 -8.36 -29.53 36.77
C ILE A 762 -9.79 -29.94 37.08
N ASP A 763 -10.39 -29.33 38.07
CA ASP A 763 -11.82 -29.50 38.34
C ASP A 763 -12.69 -28.61 37.45
N VAL A 764 -13.97 -28.92 37.32
CA VAL A 764 -14.87 -28.24 36.38
C VAL A 764 -15.02 -26.74 36.68
N LEU A 765 -15.10 -26.36 37.95
CA LEU A 765 -15.31 -24.95 38.33
C LEU A 765 -14.05 -24.13 38.03
N SER A 766 -12.88 -24.67 38.39
CA SER A 766 -11.59 -24.07 38.05
C SER A 766 -11.36 -23.97 36.56
N LEU A 767 -11.82 -24.93 35.74
CA LEU A 767 -11.74 -24.85 34.29
C LEU A 767 -12.63 -23.73 33.73
N ILE A 768 -13.84 -23.60 34.21
CA ILE A 768 -14.73 -22.49 33.77
C ILE A 768 -14.17 -21.14 34.20
N GLU A 769 -13.60 -21.05 35.42
CA GLU A 769 -12.86 -19.85 35.85
C GLU A 769 -11.71 -19.54 34.93
N PHE A 770 -10.86 -20.55 34.56
CA PHE A 770 -9.75 -20.37 33.63
C PHE A 770 -10.22 -19.86 32.27
N ILE A 771 -11.29 -20.47 31.72
CA ILE A 771 -11.83 -20.08 30.42
C ILE A 771 -12.24 -18.58 30.43
N LYS A 772 -13.03 -18.17 31.43
CA LYS A 772 -13.45 -16.77 31.60
C LYS A 772 -12.25 -15.85 31.80
N ALA A 773 -11.38 -16.17 32.75
CA ALA A 773 -10.25 -15.35 33.11
C ALA A 773 -9.21 -15.25 31.97
N GLY A 774 -9.05 -16.28 31.13
CA GLY A 774 -8.18 -16.26 29.96
C GLY A 774 -8.67 -15.27 28.90
N ILE A 775 -9.96 -15.27 28.62
CA ILE A 775 -10.57 -14.34 27.63
C ILE A 775 -10.53 -12.90 28.17
N GLU A 776 -11.02 -12.67 29.41
CA GLU A 776 -11.02 -11.35 30.05
C GLU A 776 -9.61 -10.81 30.27
N GLY A 777 -8.69 -11.68 30.70
CA GLY A 777 -7.30 -11.33 31.01
C GLY A 777 -6.52 -10.83 29.80
N ARG A 778 -6.75 -11.42 28.65
CA ARG A 778 -6.15 -10.97 27.38
C ARG A 778 -6.54 -9.51 27.05
N GLU A 779 -7.84 -9.22 27.09
CA GLU A 779 -8.37 -7.88 26.78
C GLU A 779 -7.92 -6.85 27.83
N TYR A 780 -7.99 -7.21 29.10
CA TYR A 780 -7.52 -6.34 30.18
C TYR A 780 -6.02 -6.05 30.10
N ALA A 781 -5.21 -7.05 29.82
CA ALA A 781 -3.76 -6.87 29.71
C ALA A 781 -3.42 -5.94 28.54
N LYS A 782 -4.09 -6.09 27.37
CA LYS A 782 -3.94 -5.17 26.23
C LYS A 782 -4.31 -3.75 26.63
N PHE A 783 -5.43 -3.56 27.30
CA PHE A 783 -5.87 -2.25 27.79
C PHE A 783 -4.85 -1.57 28.71
N VAL A 784 -4.23 -2.32 29.63
CA VAL A 784 -3.27 -1.76 30.58
C VAL A 784 -1.94 -1.41 29.90
N PHE A 785 -1.35 -2.34 29.12
CA PHE A 785 -0.03 -2.06 28.55
C PHE A 785 -0.05 -1.02 27.44
N THR A 786 -1.15 -0.94 26.67
CA THR A 786 -1.29 0.08 25.63
C THR A 786 -1.24 1.49 26.19
N ARG A 787 -1.53 1.71 27.47
CA ARG A 787 -1.37 3.00 28.13
C ARG A 787 0.10 3.41 28.19
N SER A 788 1.00 2.49 28.58
CA SER A 788 2.46 2.79 28.59
C SER A 788 2.96 3.23 27.22
N LEU A 789 2.56 2.50 26.17
CA LEU A 789 2.94 2.82 24.80
C LEU A 789 2.34 4.16 24.34
N SER A 790 1.07 4.39 24.63
CA SER A 790 0.37 5.62 24.24
C SER A 790 0.97 6.85 24.92
N ASP A 791 1.31 6.75 26.21
CA ASP A 791 1.99 7.82 26.95
C ASP A 791 3.42 8.06 26.45
N ALA A 792 4.15 6.99 26.05
CA ALA A 792 5.45 7.11 25.41
C ALA A 792 5.37 7.83 24.06
N LEU A 793 4.38 7.50 23.22
CA LEU A 793 4.15 8.19 21.94
C LEU A 793 3.84 9.68 22.13
N SER A 794 3.01 10.01 23.15
CA SER A 794 2.71 11.42 23.47
C SER A 794 3.96 12.19 23.96
N LEU A 795 4.86 11.54 24.70
CA LEU A 795 6.14 12.14 25.08
C LEU A 795 7.10 12.28 23.89
N ILE A 796 7.15 11.31 22.97
CA ILE A 796 7.93 11.42 21.73
C ILE A 796 7.46 12.62 20.90
N LYS A 797 6.14 12.81 20.77
CA LYS A 797 5.57 13.99 20.13
C LYS A 797 6.06 15.29 20.79
N GLN A 798 5.98 15.38 22.13
CA GLN A 798 6.46 16.55 22.87
C GLN A 798 7.97 16.79 22.73
N ILE A 799 8.79 15.72 22.71
CA ILE A 799 10.23 15.82 22.42
C ILE A 799 10.43 16.40 21.02
N GLY A 800 9.70 15.89 20.01
CA GLY A 800 9.77 16.42 18.65
C GLY A 800 9.45 17.90 18.60
N GLU A 801 8.35 18.33 19.23
CA GLU A 801 7.94 19.74 19.31
C GLU A 801 9.01 20.65 19.92
N GLU A 802 9.73 20.20 20.97
CA GLU A 802 10.85 20.95 21.59
C GLU A 802 12.02 21.20 20.61
N TYR A 803 12.21 20.31 19.62
CA TYR A 803 13.24 20.44 18.60
C TYR A 803 12.69 20.93 17.25
N GLY A 804 11.46 21.46 17.19
CA GLY A 804 10.85 22.02 16.00
C GLY A 804 10.44 20.99 14.94
N LEU A 805 10.22 19.75 15.35
CA LEU A 805 9.79 18.65 14.49
C LEU A 805 8.26 18.52 14.52
N SER A 806 7.66 18.24 13.38
CA SER A 806 6.23 17.91 13.30
C SER A 806 5.95 16.49 13.81
N VAL A 807 4.70 16.16 14.07
CA VAL A 807 4.30 14.80 14.44
C VAL A 807 4.53 13.82 13.29
N GLU A 808 4.38 14.28 12.04
CA GLU A 808 4.68 13.53 10.84
C GLU A 808 6.19 13.22 10.74
N ASP A 809 7.07 14.15 11.13
CA ASP A 809 8.50 13.89 11.24
C ASP A 809 8.79 12.80 12.25
N CYS A 810 8.12 12.83 13.40
CA CYS A 810 8.29 11.83 14.45
C CYS A 810 7.86 10.42 14.00
N ALA A 811 6.92 10.28 13.07
CA ALA A 811 6.54 8.97 12.53
C ALA A 811 7.68 8.27 11.76
N TYR A 812 8.65 9.03 11.23
CA TYR A 812 9.84 8.50 10.55
C TYR A 812 10.99 8.11 11.49
N LEU A 813 10.89 8.40 12.78
CA LEU A 813 11.91 8.00 13.76
C LEU A 813 12.03 6.47 13.85
N ASP A 814 13.24 6.01 14.19
CA ASP A 814 13.47 4.68 14.74
C ASP A 814 13.55 4.80 16.26
N TYR A 815 12.84 3.94 16.99
CA TYR A 815 12.86 3.96 18.46
C TYR A 815 14.27 3.81 19.04
N ASP A 816 15.18 3.11 18.35
CA ASP A 816 16.57 2.95 18.76
C ASP A 816 17.29 4.29 18.91
N ALA A 817 16.96 5.29 18.08
CA ALA A 817 17.51 6.64 18.21
C ALA A 817 17.15 7.29 19.55
N ILE A 818 15.93 7.05 20.06
CA ILE A 818 15.46 7.57 21.36
C ILE A 818 16.03 6.73 22.50
N ARG A 819 16.04 5.41 22.37
CA ARG A 819 16.57 4.47 23.35
C ARG A 819 18.07 4.75 23.64
N THR A 820 18.83 5.02 22.60
CA THR A 820 20.27 5.29 22.70
C THR A 820 20.55 6.62 23.40
N LEU A 821 19.70 7.63 23.26
CA LEU A 821 19.81 8.90 23.96
C LEU A 821 19.70 8.78 25.49
N TYR A 822 19.10 7.71 26.01
CA TYR A 822 19.07 7.43 27.44
C TYR A 822 20.46 7.04 28.00
N SER A 823 21.29 6.35 27.23
CA SER A 823 22.56 5.76 27.68
C SER A 823 23.81 6.43 27.09
N GLU A 824 23.66 7.25 26.05
CA GLU A 824 24.79 7.90 25.36
C GLU A 824 24.68 9.42 25.42
N SER A 825 25.84 10.07 25.54
CA SER A 825 25.95 11.53 25.40
C SER A 825 26.00 11.92 23.92
N GLY A 826 25.22 12.92 23.51
CA GLY A 826 25.23 13.41 22.12
C GLY A 826 24.19 14.50 21.91
N SER A 827 24.19 15.09 20.71
CA SER A 827 23.18 16.07 20.30
C SER A 827 21.86 15.36 20.01
N VAL A 828 20.83 15.68 20.81
CA VAL A 828 19.49 15.13 20.63
C VAL A 828 18.96 15.48 19.25
N SER A 829 19.08 16.78 18.85
CA SER A 829 18.60 17.28 17.57
C SER A 829 19.24 16.55 16.38
N GLU A 830 20.56 16.40 16.37
CA GLU A 830 21.27 15.72 15.27
C GLU A 830 20.83 14.25 15.15
N ARG A 831 20.70 13.53 16.27
CA ARG A 831 20.28 12.13 16.27
C ARG A 831 18.85 11.94 15.77
N LEU A 832 17.94 12.83 16.18
CA LEU A 832 16.55 12.78 15.70
C LEU A 832 16.48 13.09 14.20
N LEU A 833 17.13 14.16 13.74
CA LEU A 833 17.14 14.54 12.31
C LEU A 833 17.74 13.46 11.43
N ASP A 834 18.84 12.85 11.87
CA ASP A 834 19.50 11.74 11.17
C ASP A 834 18.58 10.52 11.06
N SER A 835 17.88 10.17 12.15
CA SER A 835 16.92 9.07 12.16
C SER A 835 15.75 9.33 11.22
N ILE A 836 15.21 10.55 11.24
CA ILE A 836 14.11 10.98 10.37
C ILE A 836 14.53 10.90 8.89
N ALA A 837 15.70 11.43 8.54
CA ALA A 837 16.19 11.41 7.16
C ALA A 837 16.30 9.97 6.61
N ARG A 838 16.90 9.07 7.39
CA ARG A 838 16.98 7.64 7.05
C ARG A 838 15.61 6.98 7.00
N GLY A 839 14.74 7.31 7.95
CA GLY A 839 13.38 6.78 8.00
C GLY A 839 12.54 7.18 6.79
N ARG A 840 12.61 8.44 6.36
CA ARG A 840 11.91 8.92 5.16
C ARG A 840 12.37 8.17 3.89
N GLN A 841 13.67 8.04 3.71
CA GLN A 841 14.21 7.33 2.54
C GLN A 841 13.77 5.87 2.52
N ARG A 842 13.85 5.18 3.66
CA ARG A 842 13.43 3.77 3.78
C ARG A 842 11.93 3.62 3.57
N HIS A 843 11.12 4.48 4.17
CA HIS A 843 9.67 4.37 4.08
C HIS A 843 9.13 4.70 2.67
N ALA A 844 9.77 5.61 1.94
CA ALA A 844 9.45 5.86 0.53
C ALA A 844 9.61 4.57 -0.30
N LEU A 845 10.69 3.81 -0.08
CA LEU A 845 10.90 2.51 -0.70
C LEU A 845 9.84 1.48 -0.23
N THR A 846 9.57 1.39 1.09
CA THR A 846 8.53 0.51 1.66
C THR A 846 7.18 0.71 0.98
N ARG A 847 6.79 1.96 0.70
CA ARG A 847 5.51 2.29 0.06
C ARG A 847 5.45 1.88 -1.41
N THR A 848 6.59 1.77 -2.09
CA THR A 848 6.69 1.42 -3.51
C THR A 848 6.74 -0.10 -3.73
N LEU A 849 7.29 -0.84 -2.77
CA LEU A 849 7.43 -2.30 -2.87
C LEU A 849 6.08 -3.01 -2.72
N VAL A 850 5.90 -4.05 -3.53
CA VAL A 850 4.76 -4.99 -3.43
C VAL A 850 5.32 -6.41 -3.36
N LEU A 851 4.90 -7.15 -2.33
CA LEU A 851 5.29 -8.55 -2.12
C LEU A 851 4.04 -9.40 -1.85
N PRO A 852 4.04 -10.70 -2.13
CA PRO A 852 2.91 -11.57 -1.82
C PRO A 852 2.72 -11.72 -0.31
N PRO A 853 1.50 -11.96 0.18
CA PRO A 853 1.24 -12.11 1.62
C PRO A 853 1.92 -13.34 2.24
N VAL A 854 2.28 -14.33 1.43
CA VAL A 854 3.12 -15.48 1.79
C VAL A 854 4.20 -15.62 0.74
N ILE A 855 5.47 -15.70 1.16
CA ILE A 855 6.64 -15.92 0.30
C ILE A 855 7.19 -17.30 0.61
N ALA A 856 7.12 -18.22 -0.35
CA ALA A 856 7.61 -19.59 -0.22
C ALA A 856 8.97 -19.80 -0.91
N ALA A 857 9.25 -19.00 -1.94
CA ALA A 857 10.49 -19.10 -2.72
C ALA A 857 11.05 -17.71 -3.09
N PRO A 858 12.38 -17.59 -3.32
CA PRO A 858 13.01 -16.31 -3.68
C PRO A 858 12.43 -15.65 -4.94
N ASP A 859 12.02 -16.45 -5.93
CA ASP A 859 11.52 -15.94 -7.21
C ASP A 859 10.12 -15.32 -7.08
N GLU A 860 9.34 -15.72 -6.08
CA GLU A 860 8.00 -15.18 -5.83
C GLU A 860 8.01 -13.70 -5.43
N VAL A 861 9.17 -13.11 -5.09
CA VAL A 861 9.26 -11.68 -4.84
C VAL A 861 9.16 -10.84 -6.13
N PHE A 862 9.40 -11.46 -7.30
CA PHE A 862 9.41 -10.77 -8.59
C PHE A 862 8.11 -10.96 -9.38
N ALA A 863 7.49 -12.14 -9.25
CA ALA A 863 6.28 -12.51 -9.98
C ALA A 863 5.41 -13.46 -9.15
N PHE A 864 4.15 -13.13 -8.93
CA PHE A 864 3.26 -13.91 -8.06
C PHE A 864 1.79 -13.64 -8.33
N HIS A 865 0.95 -14.62 -7.99
CA HIS A 865 -0.48 -14.44 -7.88
C HIS A 865 -0.84 -14.01 -6.46
N LEU A 866 -1.77 -13.06 -6.33
CA LEU A 866 -2.37 -12.78 -5.04
C LEU A 866 -3.37 -13.89 -4.70
N PRO A 867 -3.25 -14.54 -3.53
CA PRO A 867 -4.23 -15.53 -3.13
C PRO A 867 -5.61 -14.88 -2.98
N PRO A 868 -6.70 -15.60 -3.29
CA PRO A 868 -8.05 -15.10 -3.07
C PRO A 868 -8.26 -14.82 -1.59
N SER A 869 -8.79 -13.64 -1.26
CA SER A 869 -9.14 -13.30 0.11
C SER A 869 -10.32 -14.15 0.57
N GLN A 870 -10.23 -14.70 1.78
CA GLN A 870 -11.33 -15.38 2.46
C GLN A 870 -11.76 -14.59 3.71
N PRO A 871 -12.66 -13.60 3.54
CA PRO A 871 -13.13 -12.78 4.65
C PRO A 871 -13.87 -13.59 5.70
N ASN A 872 -13.77 -13.17 6.96
CA ASN A 872 -14.52 -13.75 8.06
C ASN A 872 -15.84 -13.01 8.23
N PHE A 873 -16.97 -13.70 8.00
CA PHE A 873 -18.31 -13.13 8.17
C PHE A 873 -18.79 -13.32 9.60
N ILE A 874 -19.05 -12.21 10.27
CA ILE A 874 -19.46 -12.18 11.67
C ILE A 874 -20.95 -11.91 11.77
N THR A 875 -21.62 -12.64 12.63
CA THR A 875 -23.08 -12.75 12.82
C THR A 875 -23.75 -13.60 11.71
N ARG A 876 -25.06 -13.85 11.90
CA ARG A 876 -25.92 -14.48 10.89
C ARG A 876 -27.01 -13.51 10.44
N LYS A 877 -26.63 -12.26 10.23
CA LYS A 877 -27.54 -11.19 9.82
C LYS A 877 -27.14 -10.64 8.47
N SER A 878 -28.08 -9.99 7.82
CA SER A 878 -27.85 -9.25 6.58
C SER A 878 -28.20 -7.79 6.78
N VAL A 879 -27.43 -6.91 6.16
CA VAL A 879 -27.69 -5.47 6.13
C VAL A 879 -27.38 -4.86 4.77
N THR A 880 -28.25 -3.98 4.33
CA THR A 880 -28.05 -3.20 3.12
C THR A 880 -28.01 -1.72 3.46
N ALA A 881 -26.87 -1.07 3.23
CA ALA A 881 -26.70 0.34 3.56
C ALA A 881 -25.68 1.03 2.65
N ALA A 882 -25.67 2.36 2.67
CA ALA A 882 -24.64 3.16 2.02
C ALA A 882 -23.28 2.95 2.70
N VAL A 883 -22.21 3.11 1.92
CA VAL A 883 -20.84 2.97 2.37
C VAL A 883 -20.34 4.28 3.00
N ALA A 884 -19.51 4.17 4.01
CA ALA A 884 -18.73 5.27 4.57
C ALA A 884 -17.31 4.78 4.91
N SER A 885 -16.34 5.68 4.86
CA SER A 885 -14.96 5.43 5.31
C SER A 885 -14.76 6.00 6.71
N VAL A 886 -13.87 5.39 7.49
CA VAL A 886 -13.46 5.95 8.80
C VAL A 886 -12.81 7.34 8.67
N ASN A 887 -12.39 7.71 7.47
CA ASN A 887 -11.82 9.04 7.15
C ASN A 887 -12.88 10.09 6.82
N ASP A 888 -14.16 9.70 6.69
CA ASP A 888 -15.27 10.63 6.45
C ASP A 888 -15.67 11.34 7.75
N LEU A 889 -16.55 12.33 7.65
CA LEU A 889 -17.06 13.02 8.84
C LEU A 889 -17.88 12.07 9.71
N PRO A 890 -17.62 11.98 11.03
CA PRO A 890 -18.26 11.02 11.92
C PRO A 890 -19.80 11.09 11.98
N GLU A 891 -20.37 12.25 11.71
CA GLU A 891 -21.82 12.45 11.65
C GLU A 891 -22.47 11.66 10.50
N SER A 892 -21.69 11.29 9.48
CA SER A 892 -22.17 10.53 8.34
C SER A 892 -22.26 9.03 8.57
N PHE A 893 -21.83 8.48 9.73
CA PHE A 893 -21.69 7.03 9.95
C PHE A 893 -23.00 6.33 10.33
N ALA A 894 -23.92 7.03 10.96
CA ALA A 894 -25.17 6.45 11.43
C ALA A 894 -25.95 5.79 10.28
N GLY A 895 -26.31 4.52 10.46
CA GLY A 895 -27.06 3.75 9.48
C GLY A 895 -26.26 3.27 8.26
N ARG A 896 -24.92 3.46 8.23
CA ARG A 896 -24.06 3.06 7.11
C ARG A 896 -23.21 1.84 7.42
N ILE A 897 -22.62 1.25 6.36
CA ILE A 897 -21.58 0.24 6.44
C ILE A 897 -20.24 0.97 6.43
N LEU A 898 -19.50 0.85 7.54
CA LEU A 898 -18.26 1.59 7.74
C LEU A 898 -17.04 0.74 7.33
N PHE A 899 -16.12 1.33 6.58
CA PHE A 899 -14.87 0.73 6.20
C PHE A 899 -13.73 1.17 7.13
N VAL A 900 -13.07 0.18 7.76
CA VAL A 900 -12.03 0.36 8.77
C VAL A 900 -10.77 -0.39 8.34
N PRO A 901 -9.55 0.18 8.46
CA PRO A 901 -8.34 -0.46 7.95
C PRO A 901 -7.98 -1.77 8.67
N SER A 902 -8.26 -1.89 9.96
CA SER A 902 -7.93 -3.09 10.73
C SER A 902 -8.93 -3.34 11.87
N ALA A 903 -8.94 -4.58 12.36
CA ALA A 903 -9.75 -4.97 13.49
C ALA A 903 -9.12 -4.61 14.86
N ASP A 904 -8.39 -3.49 14.94
CA ASP A 904 -7.75 -3.01 16.17
C ASP A 904 -8.79 -2.48 17.18
N PRO A 905 -8.65 -2.80 18.47
CA PRO A 905 -9.55 -2.31 19.53
C PRO A 905 -9.66 -0.79 19.63
N GLY A 906 -8.66 -0.05 19.15
CA GLY A 906 -8.73 1.41 19.09
C GLY A 906 -9.85 1.94 18.20
N PHE A 907 -10.48 1.09 17.37
CA PHE A 907 -11.66 1.43 16.59
C PHE A 907 -12.99 1.12 17.31
N ASP A 908 -13.00 0.69 18.56
CA ASP A 908 -14.23 0.36 19.32
C ASP A 908 -15.25 1.53 19.39
N TRP A 909 -14.78 2.74 19.25
CA TRP A 909 -15.62 3.93 19.19
C TRP A 909 -16.66 3.90 18.05
N ILE A 910 -16.42 3.14 16.96
CA ILE A 910 -17.37 3.06 15.84
C ILE A 910 -18.71 2.50 16.29
N PHE A 911 -18.70 1.59 17.26
CA PHE A 911 -19.93 0.98 17.80
C PHE A 911 -20.82 1.98 18.52
N THR A 912 -20.27 3.14 18.93
CA THR A 912 -21.05 4.22 19.55
C THR A 912 -21.72 5.13 18.51
N ARG A 913 -21.37 5.01 17.23
CA ARG A 913 -21.84 5.88 16.13
C ARG A 913 -23.09 5.35 15.40
N GLY A 914 -23.71 4.29 15.87
CA GLY A 914 -24.94 3.75 15.28
C GLY A 914 -24.78 3.20 13.87
N ILE A 915 -23.63 2.63 13.56
CA ILE A 915 -23.34 1.98 12.27
C ILE A 915 -24.26 0.79 12.04
N SER A 916 -24.60 0.50 10.79
CA SER A 916 -25.41 -0.67 10.43
C SER A 916 -24.60 -1.93 10.21
N GLY A 917 -23.33 -1.79 9.86
CA GLY A 917 -22.37 -2.86 9.62
C GLY A 917 -20.98 -2.29 9.41
N PHE A 918 -19.95 -3.13 9.32
CA PHE A 918 -18.63 -2.67 8.98
C PHE A 918 -17.79 -3.73 8.26
N VAL A 919 -16.75 -3.26 7.55
CA VAL A 919 -15.79 -4.10 6.83
C VAL A 919 -14.39 -3.70 7.27
N THR A 920 -13.52 -4.68 7.60
CA THR A 920 -12.11 -4.42 7.86
C THR A 920 -11.23 -4.98 6.75
N GLN A 921 -10.14 -4.28 6.44
CA GLN A 921 -9.15 -4.77 5.49
C GLN A 921 -8.36 -5.94 6.09
N PHE A 922 -7.89 -5.79 7.35
CA PHE A 922 -7.12 -6.79 8.08
C PHE A 922 -7.82 -7.16 9.40
N GLY A 923 -7.60 -8.40 9.84
CA GLY A 923 -8.13 -8.93 11.08
C GLY A 923 -8.59 -10.37 10.91
N GLY A 924 -8.56 -11.13 12.01
CA GLY A 924 -9.02 -12.51 12.05
C GLY A 924 -10.41 -12.66 12.66
N ALA A 925 -11.01 -13.84 12.50
CA ALA A 925 -12.31 -14.19 13.09
C ALA A 925 -12.37 -14.04 14.62
N ASN A 926 -11.23 -14.09 15.29
CA ASN A 926 -11.10 -13.95 16.74
C ASN A 926 -10.49 -12.60 17.15
N SER A 927 -10.47 -11.63 16.25
CA SER A 927 -10.07 -10.27 16.58
C SER A 927 -11.06 -9.62 17.55
N HIS A 928 -10.59 -8.60 18.26
CA HIS A 928 -11.44 -7.86 19.19
C HIS A 928 -12.71 -7.32 18.52
N MET A 929 -12.56 -6.70 17.34
CA MET A 929 -13.68 -6.15 16.59
C MET A 929 -14.66 -7.22 16.10
N ALA A 930 -14.18 -8.42 15.76
CA ALA A 930 -15.04 -9.55 15.38
C ALA A 930 -15.90 -10.00 16.57
N ILE A 931 -15.29 -10.14 17.75
CA ILE A 931 -16.02 -10.50 18.99
C ILE A 931 -17.07 -9.44 19.29
N ARG A 932 -16.69 -8.15 19.23
CA ARG A 932 -17.61 -7.03 19.47
C ARG A 932 -18.78 -6.98 18.50
N ALA A 933 -18.53 -7.23 17.23
CA ALA A 933 -19.59 -7.34 16.21
C ALA A 933 -20.59 -8.46 16.56
N GLY A 934 -20.07 -9.61 16.99
CA GLY A 934 -20.89 -10.73 17.47
C GLY A 934 -21.74 -10.38 18.69
N GLU A 935 -21.14 -9.75 19.71
CA GLU A 935 -21.80 -9.30 20.94
C GLU A 935 -22.93 -8.30 20.67
N LEU A 936 -22.69 -7.33 19.81
CA LEU A 936 -23.66 -6.28 19.48
C LEU A 936 -24.64 -6.72 18.38
N GLY A 937 -24.41 -7.87 17.76
CA GLY A 937 -25.22 -8.38 16.66
C GLY A 937 -25.15 -7.50 15.42
N ILE A 938 -24.03 -6.83 15.19
CA ILE A 938 -23.77 -5.95 14.04
C ILE A 938 -23.12 -6.79 12.93
N PRO A 939 -23.73 -6.85 11.72
CA PRO A 939 -23.11 -7.54 10.58
C PRO A 939 -21.72 -7.00 10.25
N ALA A 940 -20.72 -7.88 10.17
CA ALA A 940 -19.37 -7.46 9.88
C ALA A 940 -18.64 -8.44 8.96
N VAL A 941 -17.72 -7.92 8.17
CA VAL A 941 -16.80 -8.68 7.32
C VAL A 941 -15.38 -8.31 7.73
N ILE A 942 -14.69 -9.25 8.34
CA ILE A 942 -13.37 -9.05 8.94
C ILE A 942 -12.30 -9.66 8.05
N GLY A 943 -11.24 -8.89 7.74
CA GLY A 943 -10.12 -9.38 6.96
C GLY A 943 -10.46 -9.56 5.48
N ALA A 944 -11.11 -8.56 4.87
CA ALA A 944 -11.47 -8.59 3.46
C ALA A 944 -10.24 -8.67 2.51
N GLY A 945 -9.05 -8.32 3.01
CA GLY A 945 -7.86 -8.15 2.19
C GLY A 945 -7.89 -6.85 1.37
N GLU A 946 -6.75 -6.46 0.84
CA GLU A 946 -6.62 -5.14 0.18
C GLU A 946 -7.52 -5.02 -1.06
N THR A 947 -7.60 -6.06 -1.86
CA THR A 947 -8.33 -6.05 -3.14
C THR A 947 -9.84 -5.92 -2.93
N LEU A 948 -10.43 -6.80 -2.12
CA LEU A 948 -11.89 -6.77 -1.85
C LEU A 948 -12.28 -5.52 -1.06
N TYR A 949 -11.45 -5.14 -0.07
CA TYR A 949 -11.70 -3.94 0.73
C TYR A 949 -11.81 -2.68 -0.13
N LYS A 950 -10.82 -2.40 -0.99
CA LYS A 950 -10.83 -1.23 -1.87
C LYS A 950 -11.98 -1.26 -2.86
N ARG A 951 -12.26 -2.44 -3.43
CA ARG A 951 -13.36 -2.64 -4.36
C ARG A 951 -14.71 -2.35 -3.72
N TRP A 952 -14.97 -2.88 -2.54
CA TRP A 952 -16.24 -2.67 -1.84
C TRP A 952 -16.35 -1.24 -1.29
N GLN A 953 -15.27 -0.64 -0.86
CA GLN A 953 -15.22 0.75 -0.39
C GLN A 953 -15.59 1.76 -1.48
N ALA A 954 -15.28 1.46 -2.74
CA ALA A 954 -15.61 2.32 -3.88
C ALA A 954 -17.11 2.31 -4.26
N ALA A 955 -17.91 1.38 -3.74
CA ALA A 955 -19.34 1.29 -4.00
C ALA A 955 -20.14 2.36 -3.22
N HIS A 956 -21.23 2.83 -3.77
CA HIS A 956 -22.14 3.73 -3.05
C HIS A 956 -22.96 2.99 -1.98
N LYS A 957 -23.33 1.75 -2.26
CA LYS A 957 -24.19 0.93 -1.39
C LYS A 957 -23.82 -0.55 -1.47
N LEU A 958 -23.84 -1.22 -0.34
CA LEU A 958 -23.54 -2.65 -0.22
C LEU A 958 -24.65 -3.40 0.53
N CYS A 959 -24.74 -4.70 0.22
CA CYS A 959 -25.39 -5.66 1.09
C CYS A 959 -24.34 -6.59 1.70
N LEU A 960 -24.18 -6.56 3.03
CA LEU A 960 -23.41 -7.56 3.77
C LEU A 960 -24.36 -8.68 4.17
N ASP A 961 -24.32 -9.80 3.47
CA ASP A 961 -25.07 -11.01 3.82
C ASP A 961 -24.16 -11.99 4.55
N CYS A 962 -24.02 -11.77 5.85
CA CYS A 962 -23.19 -12.63 6.70
C CYS A 962 -23.78 -14.04 6.88
N THR A 963 -25.08 -14.24 6.62
CA THR A 963 -25.71 -15.56 6.69
C THR A 963 -25.22 -16.45 5.56
N ASN A 964 -25.15 -15.91 4.34
CA ASN A 964 -24.74 -16.63 3.14
C ASN A 964 -23.24 -16.36 2.78
N GLN A 965 -22.53 -15.64 3.63
CA GLN A 965 -21.10 -15.29 3.47
C GLN A 965 -20.84 -14.56 2.13
N LYS A 966 -21.65 -13.55 1.82
CA LYS A 966 -21.58 -12.80 0.56
C LYS A 966 -21.63 -11.29 0.80
N VAL A 967 -20.92 -10.56 -0.04
CA VAL A 967 -21.04 -9.11 -0.16
C VAL A 967 -21.51 -8.78 -1.56
N LEU A 968 -22.66 -8.08 -1.66
CA LEU A 968 -23.26 -7.70 -2.93
C LEU A 968 -23.10 -6.19 -3.13
N LEU A 969 -22.55 -5.81 -4.28
CA LEU A 969 -22.51 -4.42 -4.72
C LEU A 969 -23.92 -4.04 -5.23
N ILE A 970 -24.47 -2.97 -4.67
CA ILE A 970 -25.75 -2.41 -5.09
C ILE A 970 -25.46 -1.05 -5.71
N ALA A 971 -25.78 -0.88 -6.98
CA ALA A 971 -25.43 0.27 -7.81
C ALA A 971 -25.86 1.63 -7.23
#